data_6dbc86998b041b87ef64aa313a14a46d
#
_entry.id   6dbc86998b041b87ef64aa313a14a46d
#
_cell.length_a   1.000
_cell.length_b   1.000
_cell.length_c   1.000
_cell.angle_alpha   90.00
_cell.angle_beta   90.00
_cell.angle_gamma   90.00
#
_symmetry.space_group_name_H-M   'P 1'
#
loop_
_entity.id
_entity.type
_entity.pdbx_description
1 polymer ?
#
loop_
_entity_poly.entity_id
_entity_poly.type
_entity_poly.pdbx_seq_one_letter_code
_entity_poly.pdbx_strand_id
1 'polypeptide(L)'
;MDNSTFIDRKEFFHLYGRLYSFLRQEWDMHKVSMLRTLLRQSFKKAEEQQDKEALYHLGLSMRTAVIIIDEIGLKQPAVCAVLLFHPVVNAGQAQAGMEQQFGNEVESILRGLKKVNQFSGKRTAVESENYIKLLLSLAEDVRVIFIMIAQQLQRMRDAKEASPSSRLDLSVESTYLYAPLSHRLGLYTIKSELEDLSLKYTDREHYDFIARKLNETKRSRDRYINEFIGPVKERLDKTGLKYDIKGRTKSIYSIQNKLKKQKIEFENIYDLFAIRVILDSPPELEKAHCWQVYSIVTDMYQPNPKRLKDWLSIPKSNGYESLHTTVMGPDGKWVEVQIRTKRMDEIAERGLAAHWKYKGVKEETTLDNWLGTIREALEDSETNPNQKLTDFKLDLYDEEIFVFTPKGDLFKLPKGATVLDFAFGIHSNLGATCVSGRVNGKNVPIRYVLKSGDQVEVNTSSHQVPKQDWLNFAVTSKARTKIRQLLKEEAGKQVDIAKETLLRRMRNRKIEVDEARLMQLIKKLRYKTVTEFYVDIASEKNDVNWVIDRYLELEIRETEIRESHTSVSAGEFTLKTPLQEIGGSDELIIDQNLTGVDYKLAKCCNPIFGDDIFGFVSSQGIKIHRVNCPNAHDLFSRFGYRILKARWSGKTSSSNYTIVLRVIGNDQLNIVANLMSIISKEDGVQMRSITIDSNDGLFQGNITVMLGDTSMLDQLIKKLRAVKGVKSISRLN
;
A
#
# COMPACT_ATOMS: atom_id res chain seq x y z
N MET A 1 -20.37 -2.69 20.37
CA MET A 1 -21.05 -2.17 19.16
C MET A 1 -22.04 -1.13 19.63
N ASP A 2 -21.63 0.13 19.55
CA ASP A 2 -22.51 1.26 19.89
C ASP A 2 -23.59 1.39 18.81
N ASN A 3 -24.73 1.97 19.18
CA ASN A 3 -25.97 2.15 18.41
C ASN A 3 -25.78 2.43 16.91
N SER A 4 -25.27 1.46 16.16
CA SER A 4 -25.18 1.49 14.72
C SER A 4 -26.60 1.40 14.15
N THR A 5 -26.89 2.17 13.13
CA THR A 5 -28.16 2.24 12.41
C THR A 5 -28.52 0.85 11.84
N PHE A 6 -29.14 0.02 12.66
CA PHE A 6 -29.75 -1.23 12.18
C PHE A 6 -31.08 -0.93 11.49
N ILE A 7 -31.38 -1.73 10.47
CA ILE A 7 -32.58 -1.52 9.67
C ILE A 7 -33.85 -1.80 10.50
N ASP A 8 -34.77 -0.87 10.54
CA ASP A 8 -36.09 -1.08 11.13
C ASP A 8 -37.09 -1.69 10.09
N ARG A 9 -38.25 -2.10 10.57
CA ARG A 9 -39.28 -2.73 9.73
C ARG A 9 -39.76 -1.81 8.62
N LYS A 10 -39.91 -0.51 8.90
CA LYS A 10 -40.43 0.50 7.94
C LYS A 10 -39.39 0.73 6.83
N GLU A 11 -38.14 0.91 7.20
CA GLU A 11 -37.04 1.09 6.26
C GLU A 11 -36.83 -0.18 5.42
N PHE A 12 -36.88 -1.36 6.04
CA PHE A 12 -36.76 -2.62 5.32
C PHE A 12 -37.78 -2.73 4.18
N PHE A 13 -39.05 -2.52 4.47
CA PHE A 13 -40.10 -2.60 3.44
C PHE A 13 -39.98 -1.49 2.38
N HIS A 14 -39.55 -0.30 2.75
CA HIS A 14 -39.32 0.78 1.79
C HIS A 14 -38.18 0.43 0.81
N LEU A 15 -37.00 0.09 1.32
CA LEU A 15 -35.87 -0.34 0.48
C LEU A 15 -36.20 -1.58 -0.34
N TYR A 16 -36.87 -2.55 0.29
CA TYR A 16 -37.29 -3.76 -0.37
C TYR A 16 -38.19 -3.49 -1.59
N GLY A 17 -39.20 -2.62 -1.46
CA GLY A 17 -40.09 -2.26 -2.57
C GLY A 17 -39.33 -1.65 -3.74
N ARG A 18 -38.38 -0.77 -3.46
CA ARG A 18 -37.52 -0.15 -4.48
C ARG A 18 -36.61 -1.16 -5.20
N LEU A 19 -35.93 -2.00 -4.45
CA LEU A 19 -35.05 -3.04 -4.98
C LEU A 19 -35.82 -4.08 -5.81
N TYR A 20 -37.00 -4.48 -5.33
CA TYR A 20 -37.88 -5.40 -6.04
C TYR A 20 -38.35 -4.82 -7.38
N SER A 21 -38.71 -3.54 -7.40
CA SER A 21 -39.12 -2.85 -8.64
C SER A 21 -38.02 -2.84 -9.69
N PHE A 22 -36.76 -2.62 -9.28
CA PHE A 22 -35.60 -2.68 -10.17
C PHE A 22 -35.31 -4.09 -10.69
N LEU A 23 -35.29 -5.08 -9.79
CA LEU A 23 -34.96 -6.46 -10.16
C LEU A 23 -35.99 -7.06 -11.12
N ARG A 24 -37.27 -6.68 -11.00
CA ARG A 24 -38.36 -7.19 -11.82
C ARG A 24 -38.28 -6.75 -13.29
N GLN A 25 -37.53 -5.70 -13.62
CA GLN A 25 -37.55 -5.12 -14.97
C GLN A 25 -36.88 -6.01 -16.03
N GLU A 26 -35.77 -6.68 -15.67
CA GLU A 26 -34.94 -7.39 -16.64
C GLU A 26 -34.51 -8.79 -16.15
N TRP A 27 -35.03 -9.27 -15.00
CA TRP A 27 -34.57 -10.52 -14.41
C TRP A 27 -35.67 -11.57 -14.33
N ASP A 28 -35.25 -12.85 -14.32
CA ASP A 28 -36.16 -13.99 -14.20
C ASP A 28 -36.99 -13.89 -12.90
N MET A 29 -38.31 -13.95 -13.06
CA MET A 29 -39.27 -13.83 -11.96
C MET A 29 -39.12 -14.93 -10.90
N HIS A 30 -38.64 -16.11 -11.28
CA HIS A 30 -38.35 -17.19 -10.33
C HIS A 30 -37.21 -16.80 -9.40
N LYS A 31 -36.10 -16.26 -9.95
CA LYS A 31 -34.93 -15.78 -9.18
C LYS A 31 -35.32 -14.61 -8.27
N VAL A 32 -36.13 -13.68 -8.76
CA VAL A 32 -36.63 -12.56 -7.97
C VAL A 32 -37.50 -13.02 -6.81
N SER A 33 -38.38 -14.02 -7.04
CA SER A 33 -39.24 -14.61 -5.98
C SER A 33 -38.39 -15.32 -4.92
N MET A 34 -37.38 -16.07 -5.33
CA MET A 34 -36.47 -16.76 -4.43
C MET A 34 -35.68 -15.80 -3.56
N LEU A 35 -35.09 -14.77 -4.16
CA LEU A 35 -34.37 -13.69 -3.43
C LEU A 35 -35.30 -12.99 -2.43
N ARG A 36 -36.54 -12.71 -2.85
CA ARG A 36 -37.58 -12.14 -1.99
C ARG A 36 -37.81 -12.98 -0.75
N THR A 37 -37.97 -14.29 -0.92
CA THR A 37 -38.23 -15.21 0.19
C THR A 37 -37.08 -15.24 1.16
N LEU A 38 -35.84 -15.30 0.65
CA LEU A 38 -34.62 -15.29 1.46
C LEU A 38 -34.48 -14.01 2.29
N LEU A 39 -34.66 -12.83 1.66
CA LEU A 39 -34.52 -11.56 2.38
C LEU A 39 -35.58 -11.40 3.50
N ARG A 40 -36.83 -11.81 3.23
CA ARG A 40 -37.90 -11.79 4.24
C ARG A 40 -37.64 -12.74 5.38
N GLN A 41 -37.18 -13.96 5.10
CA GLN A 41 -36.84 -14.93 6.11
C GLN A 41 -35.67 -14.47 6.98
N SER A 42 -34.63 -13.89 6.34
CA SER A 42 -33.48 -13.34 7.05
C SER A 42 -33.87 -12.17 7.97
N PHE A 43 -34.69 -11.25 7.48
CA PHE A 43 -35.19 -10.14 8.29
C PHE A 43 -36.03 -10.64 9.46
N LYS A 44 -37.01 -11.51 9.20
CA LYS A 44 -37.91 -12.06 10.23
C LYS A 44 -37.12 -12.80 11.32
N LYS A 45 -36.17 -13.64 10.93
CA LYS A 45 -35.30 -14.35 11.87
C LYS A 45 -34.47 -13.41 12.74
N ALA A 46 -33.85 -12.40 12.13
CA ALA A 46 -33.05 -11.40 12.83
C ALA A 46 -33.91 -10.54 13.80
N GLU A 47 -35.14 -10.18 13.38
CA GLU A 47 -36.11 -9.43 14.19
C GLU A 47 -36.56 -10.28 15.41
N GLU A 48 -36.97 -11.55 15.19
CA GLU A 48 -37.39 -12.47 16.25
C GLU A 48 -36.28 -12.79 17.26
N GLN A 49 -35.04 -12.91 16.79
CA GLN A 49 -33.87 -13.16 17.63
C GLN A 49 -33.27 -11.90 18.25
N GLN A 50 -33.80 -10.73 17.93
CA GLN A 50 -33.24 -9.41 18.29
C GLN A 50 -31.75 -9.28 17.95
N ASP A 51 -31.32 -9.92 16.85
CA ASP A 51 -29.95 -9.92 16.38
C ASP A 51 -29.64 -8.60 15.66
N LYS A 52 -29.12 -7.65 16.45
CA LYS A 52 -28.74 -6.30 15.95
C LYS A 52 -27.65 -6.35 14.89
N GLU A 53 -26.73 -7.32 14.99
CA GLU A 53 -25.64 -7.45 14.02
C GLU A 53 -26.17 -7.92 12.67
N ALA A 54 -27.04 -8.92 12.65
CA ALA A 54 -27.72 -9.39 11.44
C ALA A 54 -28.58 -8.29 10.80
N LEU A 55 -29.33 -7.51 11.60
CA LEU A 55 -30.13 -6.38 11.13
C LEU A 55 -29.25 -5.25 10.54
N TYR A 56 -28.10 -4.96 11.15
CA TYR A 56 -27.13 -4.00 10.62
C TYR A 56 -26.58 -4.45 9.27
N HIS A 57 -26.10 -5.67 9.16
CA HIS A 57 -25.53 -6.20 7.92
C HIS A 57 -26.57 -6.32 6.80
N LEU A 58 -27.78 -6.68 7.11
CA LEU A 58 -28.87 -6.69 6.14
C LEU A 58 -29.19 -5.29 5.64
N GLY A 59 -29.29 -4.32 6.55
CA GLY A 59 -29.48 -2.91 6.23
C GLY A 59 -28.37 -2.35 5.37
N LEU A 60 -27.10 -2.63 5.74
CA LEU A 60 -25.93 -2.24 4.97
C LEU A 60 -25.98 -2.81 3.53
N SER A 61 -26.33 -4.09 3.37
CA SER A 61 -26.46 -4.72 2.05
C SER A 61 -27.57 -4.07 1.22
N MET A 62 -28.72 -3.79 1.80
CA MET A 62 -29.83 -3.16 1.09
C MET A 62 -29.54 -1.69 0.69
N ARG A 63 -28.95 -0.89 1.58
CA ARG A 63 -28.55 0.49 1.27
C ARG A 63 -27.42 0.51 0.23
N THR A 64 -26.45 -0.41 0.34
CA THR A 64 -25.39 -0.59 -0.68
C THR A 64 -25.97 -0.94 -2.04
N ALA A 65 -26.98 -1.83 -2.10
CA ALA A 65 -27.67 -2.17 -3.34
C ALA A 65 -28.36 -0.95 -3.99
N VAL A 66 -28.90 -0.03 -3.18
CA VAL A 66 -29.47 1.23 -3.68
C VAL A 66 -28.36 2.12 -4.28
N ILE A 67 -27.22 2.27 -3.62
CA ILE A 67 -26.07 3.03 -4.17
C ILE A 67 -25.61 2.42 -5.50
N ILE A 68 -25.55 1.10 -5.60
CA ILE A 68 -25.17 0.39 -6.83
C ILE A 68 -26.14 0.72 -7.98
N ILE A 69 -27.45 0.80 -7.71
CA ILE A 69 -28.47 1.12 -8.72
C ILE A 69 -28.39 2.58 -9.13
N ASP A 70 -28.44 3.50 -8.15
CA ASP A 70 -28.66 4.92 -8.41
C ASP A 70 -27.40 5.67 -8.78
N GLU A 71 -26.32 5.42 -8.04
CA GLU A 71 -25.11 6.21 -8.12
C GLU A 71 -24.07 5.56 -9.06
N ILE A 72 -23.98 4.22 -9.08
CA ILE A 72 -23.03 3.51 -9.94
C ILE A 72 -23.69 3.05 -11.25
N GLY A 73 -24.89 2.46 -11.18
CA GLY A 73 -25.64 2.01 -12.35
C GLY A 73 -25.29 0.61 -12.83
N LEU A 74 -24.86 -0.30 -11.91
CA LEU A 74 -24.64 -1.71 -12.25
C LEU A 74 -25.96 -2.46 -12.43
N LYS A 75 -25.89 -3.58 -13.20
CA LYS A 75 -27.03 -4.42 -13.52
C LYS A 75 -27.41 -5.39 -12.39
N GLN A 76 -28.52 -6.11 -12.60
CA GLN A 76 -29.14 -7.02 -11.66
C GLN A 76 -28.21 -8.05 -11.00
N PRO A 77 -27.23 -8.68 -11.68
CA PRO A 77 -26.33 -9.65 -11.03
C PRO A 77 -25.54 -9.07 -9.85
N ALA A 78 -25.06 -7.82 -9.97
CA ALA A 78 -24.34 -7.15 -8.89
C ALA A 78 -25.23 -6.82 -7.70
N VAL A 79 -26.45 -6.32 -7.96
CA VAL A 79 -27.45 -6.04 -6.93
C VAL A 79 -27.85 -7.31 -6.19
N CYS A 80 -28.10 -8.38 -6.93
CA CYS A 80 -28.43 -9.69 -6.35
C CYS A 80 -27.30 -10.23 -5.47
N ALA A 81 -26.06 -10.20 -5.95
CA ALA A 81 -24.91 -10.67 -5.20
C ALA A 81 -24.75 -9.93 -3.86
N VAL A 82 -24.96 -8.61 -3.85
CA VAL A 82 -24.90 -7.81 -2.61
C VAL A 82 -26.01 -8.20 -1.64
N LEU A 83 -27.22 -8.39 -2.13
CA LEU A 83 -28.36 -8.77 -1.31
C LEU A 83 -28.25 -10.21 -0.76
N LEU A 84 -27.63 -11.12 -1.51
CA LEU A 84 -27.35 -12.49 -1.09
C LEU A 84 -26.17 -12.63 -0.15
N PHE A 85 -25.23 -11.67 -0.17
CA PHE A 85 -23.97 -11.80 0.55
C PHE A 85 -24.15 -12.01 2.04
N HIS A 86 -25.03 -11.23 2.71
CA HIS A 86 -25.27 -11.39 4.14
C HIS A 86 -26.05 -12.69 4.47
N PRO A 87 -27.23 -12.97 3.88
CA PRO A 87 -27.99 -14.16 4.21
C PRO A 87 -27.25 -15.47 3.89
N VAL A 88 -26.50 -15.49 2.79
CA VAL A 88 -25.85 -16.73 2.29
C VAL A 88 -24.48 -16.93 2.90
N VAL A 89 -23.68 -15.85 3.01
CA VAL A 89 -22.27 -15.95 3.38
C VAL A 89 -22.06 -15.82 4.89
N ASN A 90 -22.69 -14.79 5.51
CA ASN A 90 -22.45 -14.47 6.91
C ASN A 90 -23.38 -15.26 7.84
N ALA A 91 -24.64 -15.47 7.47
CA ALA A 91 -25.60 -16.16 8.32
C ALA A 91 -25.63 -17.67 8.15
N GLY A 92 -24.85 -18.22 7.21
CA GLY A 92 -24.77 -19.66 6.97
C GLY A 92 -26.11 -20.31 6.57
N GLN A 93 -27.07 -19.51 6.07
CA GLN A 93 -28.42 -19.96 5.72
C GLN A 93 -28.51 -20.66 4.36
N ALA A 94 -27.40 -20.68 3.61
CA ALA A 94 -27.37 -21.28 2.30
C ALA A 94 -27.22 -22.79 2.37
N GLN A 95 -28.14 -23.51 1.71
CA GLN A 95 -27.86 -24.85 1.26
C GLN A 95 -26.71 -24.81 0.24
N ALA A 96 -25.82 -25.80 0.30
CA ALA A 96 -24.72 -25.92 -0.65
C ALA A 96 -25.26 -25.86 -2.09
N GLY A 97 -24.76 -24.96 -2.92
CA GLY A 97 -25.20 -24.78 -4.31
C GLY A 97 -26.34 -23.79 -4.55
N MET A 98 -26.86 -23.09 -3.52
CA MET A 98 -27.88 -22.05 -3.73
C MET A 98 -27.36 -20.90 -4.60
N GLU A 99 -26.08 -20.60 -4.54
CA GLU A 99 -25.42 -19.53 -5.33
C GLU A 99 -25.55 -19.80 -6.84
N GLN A 100 -25.43 -21.06 -7.24
CA GLN A 100 -25.53 -21.50 -8.64
C GLN A 100 -26.93 -21.29 -9.23
N GLN A 101 -27.97 -21.30 -8.39
CA GLN A 101 -29.35 -21.11 -8.85
C GLN A 101 -29.60 -19.67 -9.36
N PHE A 102 -28.79 -18.69 -8.91
CA PHE A 102 -28.87 -17.31 -9.39
C PHE A 102 -28.05 -17.06 -10.66
N GLY A 103 -27.17 -18.00 -11.05
CA GLY A 103 -26.38 -17.96 -12.28
C GLY A 103 -24.91 -17.61 -12.05
N ASN A 104 -24.08 -17.96 -13.04
CA ASN A 104 -22.62 -17.90 -12.96
C ASN A 104 -22.06 -16.50 -12.66
N GLU A 105 -22.71 -15.44 -13.13
CA GLU A 105 -22.28 -14.07 -12.85
C GLU A 105 -22.45 -13.71 -11.38
N VAL A 106 -23.57 -14.07 -10.77
CA VAL A 106 -23.84 -13.83 -9.35
C VAL A 106 -22.87 -14.64 -8.50
N GLU A 107 -22.61 -15.90 -8.89
CA GLU A 107 -21.66 -16.77 -8.21
C GLU A 107 -20.23 -16.21 -8.25
N SER A 108 -19.78 -15.71 -9.41
CA SER A 108 -18.46 -15.08 -9.57
C SER A 108 -18.28 -13.89 -8.64
N ILE A 109 -19.27 -12.99 -8.61
CA ILE A 109 -19.24 -11.80 -7.75
C ILE A 109 -19.26 -12.22 -6.26
N LEU A 110 -20.10 -13.17 -5.87
CA LEU A 110 -20.16 -13.65 -4.48
C LEU A 110 -18.83 -14.29 -4.04
N ARG A 111 -18.19 -15.07 -4.92
CA ARG A 111 -16.86 -15.64 -4.66
C ARG A 111 -15.82 -14.55 -4.41
N GLY A 112 -15.81 -13.49 -5.23
CA GLY A 112 -14.96 -12.33 -5.04
C GLY A 112 -15.23 -11.63 -3.71
N LEU A 113 -16.50 -11.36 -3.37
CA LEU A 113 -16.90 -10.75 -2.10
C LEU A 113 -16.51 -11.61 -0.88
N LYS A 114 -16.66 -12.94 -0.96
CA LYS A 114 -16.21 -13.87 0.10
C LYS A 114 -14.72 -13.78 0.35
N LYS A 115 -13.92 -13.80 -0.73
CA LYS A 115 -12.46 -13.65 -0.64
C LYS A 115 -12.09 -12.34 0.07
N VAL A 116 -12.72 -11.23 -0.33
CA VAL A 116 -12.48 -9.92 0.27
C VAL A 116 -12.82 -9.90 1.77
N ASN A 117 -13.97 -10.45 2.14
CA ASN A 117 -14.43 -10.44 3.54
C ASN A 117 -13.50 -11.24 4.47
N GLN A 118 -12.89 -12.33 3.99
CA GLN A 118 -11.90 -13.11 4.74
C GLN A 118 -10.64 -12.31 5.10
N PHE A 119 -10.30 -11.29 4.29
CA PHE A 119 -9.14 -10.41 4.55
C PHE A 119 -9.49 -9.22 5.46
N SER A 120 -10.73 -8.73 5.41
CA SER A 120 -11.18 -7.57 6.22
C SER A 120 -11.20 -7.84 7.72
N GLY A 121 -11.28 -9.10 8.16
CA GLY A 121 -11.28 -9.49 9.57
C GLY A 121 -9.92 -9.34 10.29
N LYS A 122 -8.82 -9.17 9.56
CA LYS A 122 -7.47 -8.99 10.14
C LYS A 122 -7.05 -7.53 10.08
N ARG A 123 -7.54 -6.74 11.01
CA ARG A 123 -7.46 -5.26 11.12
C ARG A 123 -6.07 -4.62 11.28
N THR A 124 -4.99 -5.31 11.07
CA THR A 124 -3.64 -4.77 11.23
C THR A 124 -2.93 -4.69 9.90
N ALA A 125 -3.08 -3.61 9.21
CA ALA A 125 -2.17 -3.16 8.15
C ALA A 125 -2.84 -2.72 6.84
N VAL A 126 -3.29 -1.48 6.81
CA VAL A 126 -3.44 -0.70 5.56
C VAL A 126 -2.09 -0.61 4.79
N GLU A 127 -1.00 -1.06 5.39
CA GLU A 127 0.39 -0.95 4.87
C GLU A 127 1.06 -2.28 4.54
N SER A 128 0.37 -3.44 4.60
CA SER A 128 1.03 -4.74 4.48
C SER A 128 0.59 -5.58 3.28
N GLU A 129 1.32 -6.68 3.10
CA GLU A 129 1.12 -7.75 2.11
C GLU A 129 -0.34 -8.22 1.94
N ASN A 130 -1.16 -8.10 3.00
CA ASN A 130 -2.59 -8.44 2.97
C ASN A 130 -3.41 -7.50 2.07
N TYR A 131 -3.01 -6.25 1.97
CA TYR A 131 -3.63 -5.25 1.10
C TYR A 131 -3.41 -5.56 -0.39
N ILE A 132 -2.19 -5.99 -0.71
CA ILE A 132 -1.80 -6.44 -2.04
C ILE A 132 -2.56 -7.72 -2.43
N LYS A 133 -2.67 -8.68 -1.50
CA LYS A 133 -3.47 -9.89 -1.69
C LYS A 133 -4.96 -9.59 -1.89
N LEU A 134 -5.47 -8.58 -1.21
CA LEU A 134 -6.82 -8.07 -1.41
C LEU A 134 -7.02 -7.59 -2.85
N LEU A 135 -6.15 -6.74 -3.36
CA LEU A 135 -6.21 -6.23 -4.73
C LEU A 135 -6.10 -7.35 -5.78
N LEU A 136 -5.23 -8.33 -5.56
CA LEU A 136 -5.12 -9.51 -6.44
C LEU A 136 -6.41 -10.34 -6.46
N SER A 137 -7.07 -10.50 -5.30
CA SER A 137 -8.36 -11.21 -5.25
C SER A 137 -9.48 -10.45 -5.95
N LEU A 138 -9.40 -9.12 -6.00
CA LEU A 138 -10.34 -8.24 -6.69
C LEU A 138 -10.21 -8.29 -8.22
N ALA A 139 -9.03 -8.68 -8.73
CA ALA A 139 -8.75 -8.72 -10.15
C ALA A 139 -9.52 -9.82 -10.93
N GLU A 140 -10.26 -10.71 -10.24
CA GLU A 140 -11.09 -11.75 -10.90
C GLU A 140 -12.40 -11.18 -11.46
N ASP A 141 -13.06 -10.26 -10.75
CA ASP A 141 -14.29 -9.59 -11.20
C ASP A 141 -14.32 -8.14 -10.72
N VAL A 142 -14.26 -7.23 -11.66
CA VAL A 142 -14.20 -5.80 -11.40
C VAL A 142 -15.45 -5.26 -10.69
N ARG A 143 -16.60 -5.91 -10.86
CA ARG A 143 -17.85 -5.52 -10.20
C ARG A 143 -17.73 -5.59 -8.68
N VAL A 144 -16.86 -6.46 -8.15
CA VAL A 144 -16.54 -6.54 -6.72
C VAL A 144 -15.95 -5.23 -6.21
N ILE A 145 -15.08 -4.57 -6.99
CA ILE A 145 -14.48 -3.28 -6.60
C ILE A 145 -15.55 -2.20 -6.46
N PHE A 146 -16.48 -2.13 -7.41
CA PHE A 146 -17.60 -1.18 -7.34
C PHE A 146 -18.49 -1.43 -6.12
N ILE A 147 -18.76 -2.68 -5.81
CA ILE A 147 -19.55 -3.07 -4.63
C ILE A 147 -18.82 -2.64 -3.34
N MET A 148 -17.52 -2.86 -3.26
CA MET A 148 -16.73 -2.43 -2.09
C MET A 148 -16.72 -0.92 -1.91
N ILE A 149 -16.59 -0.16 -3.00
CA ILE A 149 -16.66 1.30 -2.95
C ILE A 149 -18.04 1.74 -2.44
N ALA A 150 -19.12 1.12 -2.94
CA ALA A 150 -20.49 1.41 -2.49
C ALA A 150 -20.68 1.07 -1.00
N GLN A 151 -20.18 -0.08 -0.55
CA GLN A 151 -20.21 -0.47 0.87
C GLN A 151 -19.43 0.51 1.75
N GLN A 152 -18.25 0.92 1.33
CA GLN A 152 -17.44 1.88 2.08
C GLN A 152 -18.12 3.25 2.15
N LEU A 153 -18.71 3.71 1.05
CA LEU A 153 -19.48 4.94 1.04
C LEU A 153 -20.65 4.87 2.04
N GLN A 154 -21.41 3.76 2.05
CA GLN A 154 -22.50 3.58 3.01
C GLN A 154 -21.99 3.56 4.45
N ARG A 155 -20.89 2.84 4.74
CA ARG A 155 -20.27 2.85 6.06
C ARG A 155 -19.83 4.24 6.50
N MET A 156 -19.29 5.04 5.59
CA MET A 156 -18.89 6.43 5.87
C MET A 156 -20.10 7.34 6.12
N ARG A 157 -21.23 7.14 5.42
CA ARG A 157 -22.49 7.83 5.68
C ARG A 157 -23.04 7.49 7.07
N ASP A 158 -22.95 6.22 7.48
CA ASP A 158 -23.41 5.71 8.77
C ASP A 158 -22.43 6.01 9.91
N ALA A 159 -21.16 6.38 9.62
CA ALA A 159 -20.09 6.56 10.60
C ALA A 159 -20.36 7.67 11.64
N LYS A 160 -21.38 8.51 11.46
CA LYS A 160 -21.77 9.53 12.45
C LYS A 160 -22.05 8.93 13.83
N GLU A 161 -22.57 7.71 13.88
CA GLU A 161 -22.95 7.00 15.10
C GLU A 161 -21.88 5.99 15.59
N ALA A 162 -20.80 5.85 14.85
CA ALA A 162 -19.69 4.95 15.19
C ALA A 162 -18.76 5.58 16.25
N SER A 163 -17.97 4.73 16.93
CA SER A 163 -16.96 5.18 17.86
C SER A 163 -15.89 6.06 17.19
N PRO A 164 -15.23 6.98 17.92
CA PRO A 164 -14.18 7.83 17.36
C PRO A 164 -13.05 7.05 16.67
N SER A 165 -12.62 5.92 17.24
CA SER A 165 -11.60 5.05 16.65
C SER A 165 -12.08 4.43 15.33
N SER A 166 -13.29 3.90 15.30
CA SER A 166 -13.88 3.31 14.09
C SER A 166 -14.07 4.35 12.98
N ARG A 167 -14.47 5.58 13.34
CA ARG A 167 -14.56 6.70 12.37
C ARG A 167 -13.20 7.04 11.75
N LEU A 168 -12.14 7.04 12.57
CA LEU A 168 -10.79 7.30 12.08
C LEU A 168 -10.31 6.20 11.14
N ASP A 169 -10.50 4.92 11.51
CA ASP A 169 -10.12 3.78 10.67
C ASP A 169 -10.84 3.82 9.31
N LEU A 170 -12.16 4.03 9.31
CA LEU A 170 -12.95 4.15 8.09
C LEU A 170 -12.49 5.34 7.22
N SER A 171 -12.10 6.46 7.85
CA SER A 171 -11.61 7.64 7.13
C SER A 171 -10.24 7.41 6.51
N VAL A 172 -9.35 6.71 7.19
CA VAL A 172 -8.04 6.31 6.67
C VAL A 172 -8.20 5.39 5.47
N GLU A 173 -9.02 4.33 5.59
CA GLU A 173 -9.33 3.43 4.48
C GLU A 173 -9.93 4.18 3.29
N SER A 174 -10.87 5.09 3.54
CA SER A 174 -11.51 5.89 2.49
C SER A 174 -10.52 6.79 1.77
N THR A 175 -9.63 7.48 2.52
CA THR A 175 -8.66 8.43 1.95
C THR A 175 -7.57 7.73 1.15
N TYR A 176 -7.06 6.61 1.66
CA TYR A 176 -5.89 5.96 1.06
C TYR A 176 -6.22 4.84 0.08
N LEU A 177 -7.43 4.28 0.11
CA LEU A 177 -7.85 3.22 -0.78
C LEU A 177 -9.02 3.61 -1.68
N TYR A 178 -10.18 3.86 -1.05
CA TYR A 178 -11.43 3.89 -1.80
C TYR A 178 -11.61 5.18 -2.63
N ALA A 179 -11.14 6.34 -2.16
CA ALA A 179 -11.20 7.56 -2.94
C ALA A 179 -10.26 7.52 -4.18
N PRO A 180 -9.00 7.03 -4.08
CA PRO A 180 -8.17 6.77 -5.25
C PRO A 180 -8.76 5.77 -6.25
N LEU A 181 -9.30 4.65 -5.77
CA LEU A 181 -9.98 3.66 -6.62
C LEU A 181 -11.19 4.28 -7.33
N SER A 182 -12.03 5.03 -6.60
CA SER A 182 -13.17 5.74 -7.17
C SER A 182 -12.75 6.74 -8.25
N HIS A 183 -11.65 7.47 -8.03
CA HIS A 183 -11.08 8.38 -9.03
C HIS A 183 -10.68 7.64 -10.30
N ARG A 184 -9.99 6.53 -10.18
CA ARG A 184 -9.51 5.73 -11.32
C ARG A 184 -10.66 5.12 -12.11
N LEU A 185 -11.70 4.66 -11.42
CA LEU A 185 -12.90 4.11 -12.04
C LEU A 185 -13.86 5.18 -12.58
N GLY A 186 -13.53 6.47 -12.42
CA GLY A 186 -14.34 7.60 -12.89
C GLY A 186 -15.53 7.94 -12.01
N LEU A 187 -15.67 7.38 -10.82
CA LEU A 187 -16.74 7.65 -9.86
C LEU A 187 -16.44 8.95 -9.08
N TYR A 188 -16.43 10.08 -9.79
CA TYR A 188 -15.98 11.36 -9.20
C TYR A 188 -16.89 11.90 -8.10
N THR A 189 -18.18 11.64 -8.17
CA THR A 189 -19.15 12.04 -7.13
C THR A 189 -18.89 11.27 -5.85
N ILE A 190 -18.78 9.94 -5.93
CA ILE A 190 -18.46 9.06 -4.78
C ILE A 190 -17.09 9.39 -4.19
N LYS A 191 -16.09 9.61 -5.05
CA LYS A 191 -14.76 10.05 -4.61
C LYS A 191 -14.84 11.31 -3.76
N SER A 192 -15.53 12.33 -4.27
CA SER A 192 -15.63 13.63 -3.58
C SER A 192 -16.35 13.50 -2.25
N GLU A 193 -17.41 12.69 -2.17
CA GLU A 193 -18.13 12.43 -0.93
C GLU A 193 -17.29 11.66 0.09
N LEU A 194 -16.55 10.63 -0.35
CA LEU A 194 -15.62 9.89 0.52
C LEU A 194 -14.55 10.81 1.10
N GLU A 195 -13.97 11.69 0.27
CA GLU A 195 -12.96 12.67 0.71
C GLU A 195 -13.57 13.71 1.68
N ASP A 196 -14.76 14.22 1.42
CA ASP A 196 -15.45 15.19 2.27
C ASP A 196 -15.85 14.58 3.62
N LEU A 197 -16.37 13.35 3.64
CA LEU A 197 -16.68 12.62 4.86
C LEU A 197 -15.42 12.27 5.66
N SER A 198 -14.35 11.85 4.98
CA SER A 198 -13.07 11.58 5.64
C SER A 198 -12.52 12.83 6.31
N LEU A 199 -12.54 13.97 5.63
CA LEU A 199 -12.13 15.25 6.19
C LEU A 199 -12.96 15.63 7.41
N LYS A 200 -14.28 15.44 7.32
CA LYS A 200 -15.23 15.73 8.42
C LYS A 200 -14.89 14.97 9.69
N TYR A 201 -14.35 13.75 9.58
CA TYR A 201 -14.03 12.91 10.74
C TYR A 201 -12.57 13.00 11.18
N THR A 202 -11.64 13.43 10.31
CA THR A 202 -10.21 13.56 10.63
C THR A 202 -9.82 14.98 10.99
N ASP A 203 -10.48 16.00 10.40
CA ASP A 203 -10.14 17.41 10.57
C ASP A 203 -11.44 18.26 10.60
N ARG A 204 -12.18 18.07 11.68
CA ARG A 204 -13.52 18.64 11.86
C ARG A 204 -13.51 20.17 11.83
N GLU A 205 -12.49 20.77 12.39
CA GLU A 205 -12.39 22.22 12.49
C GLU A 205 -12.32 22.88 11.11
N HIS A 206 -11.42 22.42 10.26
CA HIS A 206 -11.30 22.92 8.89
C HIS A 206 -12.52 22.56 8.02
N TYR A 207 -13.11 21.38 8.23
CA TYR A 207 -14.34 21.03 7.52
C TYR A 207 -15.47 22.00 7.87
N ASP A 208 -15.76 22.22 9.15
CA ASP A 208 -16.84 23.10 9.63
C ASP A 208 -16.56 24.56 9.24
N PHE A 209 -15.31 25.01 9.24
CA PHE A 209 -14.92 26.34 8.75
C PHE A 209 -15.30 26.52 7.29
N ILE A 210 -14.88 25.61 6.40
CA ILE A 210 -15.16 25.71 4.97
C ILE A 210 -16.64 25.56 4.69
N ALA A 211 -17.34 24.63 5.36
CA ALA A 211 -18.77 24.41 5.22
C ALA A 211 -19.57 25.67 5.61
N ARG A 212 -19.19 26.35 6.69
CA ARG A 212 -19.78 27.62 7.13
C ARG A 212 -19.58 28.72 6.10
N LYS A 213 -18.34 28.93 5.63
CA LYS A 213 -18.02 29.91 4.59
C LYS A 213 -18.80 29.66 3.29
N LEU A 214 -18.92 28.40 2.87
CA LEU A 214 -19.74 28.01 1.72
C LEU A 214 -21.22 28.34 1.93
N ASN A 215 -21.74 28.17 3.13
CA ASN A 215 -23.13 28.42 3.45
C ASN A 215 -23.42 29.93 3.52
N GLU A 216 -22.58 30.71 4.16
CA GLU A 216 -22.65 32.17 4.24
C GLU A 216 -22.66 32.82 2.85
N THR A 217 -21.86 32.33 1.93
CA THR A 217 -21.72 32.86 0.57
C THR A 217 -22.72 32.28 -0.42
N LYS A 218 -23.61 31.35 -0.02
CA LYS A 218 -24.49 30.62 -0.94
C LYS A 218 -25.37 31.55 -1.78
N ARG A 219 -26.09 32.49 -1.14
CA ARG A 219 -27.00 33.40 -1.84
C ARG A 219 -26.29 34.29 -2.85
N SER A 220 -25.11 34.81 -2.51
CA SER A 220 -24.33 35.66 -3.42
C SER A 220 -23.78 34.85 -4.59
N ARG A 221 -23.38 33.60 -4.36
CA ARG A 221 -22.94 32.68 -5.40
C ARG A 221 -24.08 32.32 -6.36
N ASP A 222 -25.23 31.95 -5.83
CA ASP A 222 -26.41 31.61 -6.67
C ASP A 222 -26.82 32.77 -7.55
N ARG A 223 -26.79 34.01 -7.00
CA ARG A 223 -27.04 35.22 -7.79
C ARG A 223 -26.01 35.37 -8.91
N TYR A 224 -24.73 35.29 -8.58
CA TYR A 224 -23.63 35.40 -9.54
C TYR A 224 -23.69 34.35 -10.64
N ILE A 225 -23.99 33.10 -10.28
CA ILE A 225 -24.17 32.00 -11.24
C ILE A 225 -25.32 32.32 -12.20
N ASN A 226 -26.45 32.84 -11.70
CA ASN A 226 -27.60 33.21 -12.52
C ASN A 226 -27.27 34.41 -13.45
N GLU A 227 -26.53 35.41 -12.97
CA GLU A 227 -26.07 36.55 -13.77
C GLU A 227 -25.11 36.08 -14.90
N PHE A 228 -24.26 35.09 -14.65
CA PHE A 228 -23.38 34.50 -15.68
C PHE A 228 -24.20 33.66 -16.67
N ILE A 229 -25.14 32.83 -16.19
CA ILE A 229 -25.87 31.87 -17.01
C ILE A 229 -26.90 32.56 -17.91
N GLY A 230 -27.52 33.65 -17.45
CA GLY A 230 -28.61 34.34 -18.19
C GLY A 230 -28.22 34.65 -19.64
N PRO A 231 -27.19 35.47 -19.90
CA PRO A 231 -26.74 35.80 -21.25
C PRO A 231 -26.32 34.56 -22.08
N VAL A 232 -25.71 33.55 -21.45
CA VAL A 232 -25.32 32.30 -22.13
C VAL A 232 -26.54 31.53 -22.62
N LYS A 233 -27.61 31.46 -21.79
CA LYS A 233 -28.90 30.85 -22.17
C LYS A 233 -29.53 31.54 -23.35
N GLU A 234 -29.63 32.87 -23.32
CA GLU A 234 -30.22 33.65 -24.42
C GLU A 234 -29.51 33.40 -25.77
N ARG A 235 -28.20 33.18 -25.72
CA ARG A 235 -27.38 32.90 -26.90
C ARG A 235 -27.57 31.44 -27.37
N LEU A 236 -27.62 30.51 -26.44
CA LEU A 236 -27.83 29.07 -26.73
C LEU A 236 -29.26 28.81 -27.26
N ASP A 237 -30.27 29.47 -26.73
CA ASP A 237 -31.65 29.33 -27.18
C ASP A 237 -31.81 29.68 -28.67
N LYS A 238 -31.03 30.64 -29.16
CA LYS A 238 -31.01 31.01 -30.59
C LYS A 238 -30.41 29.94 -31.52
N THR A 239 -29.67 28.98 -30.96
CA THR A 239 -29.02 27.91 -31.75
C THR A 239 -29.91 26.69 -32.00
N GLY A 240 -31.04 26.59 -31.30
CA GLY A 240 -31.93 25.42 -31.37
C GLY A 240 -31.36 24.16 -30.68
N LEU A 241 -30.22 24.25 -30.02
CA LEU A 241 -29.66 23.14 -29.25
C LEU A 241 -30.50 22.86 -28.01
N LYS A 242 -30.75 21.59 -27.72
CA LYS A 242 -31.34 21.17 -26.45
C LYS A 242 -30.25 21.03 -25.40
N TYR A 243 -30.35 21.73 -24.28
CA TYR A 243 -29.33 21.77 -23.24
C TYR A 243 -29.92 21.92 -21.84
N ASP A 244 -29.14 21.58 -20.84
CA ASP A 244 -29.37 21.89 -19.42
C ASP A 244 -28.12 22.56 -18.85
N ILE A 245 -28.26 23.57 -18.00
CA ILE A 245 -27.14 24.26 -17.36
C ILE A 245 -27.26 24.13 -15.85
N LYS A 246 -26.21 23.58 -15.23
CA LYS A 246 -26.12 23.37 -13.78
C LYS A 246 -24.91 24.08 -13.19
N GLY A 247 -25.12 24.79 -12.08
CA GLY A 247 -24.02 25.24 -11.24
C GLY A 247 -23.46 24.07 -10.40
N ARG A 248 -22.16 23.98 -10.27
CA ARG A 248 -21.49 22.98 -9.44
C ARG A 248 -20.57 23.68 -8.43
N THR A 249 -20.75 23.37 -7.15
CA THR A 249 -19.84 23.79 -6.08
C THR A 249 -18.71 22.76 -5.95
N LYS A 250 -17.50 23.21 -5.71
CA LYS A 250 -16.35 22.34 -5.46
C LYS A 250 -16.48 21.66 -4.10
N SER A 251 -15.97 20.42 -3.97
CA SER A 251 -15.97 19.67 -2.70
C SER A 251 -15.13 20.38 -1.62
N ILE A 252 -15.53 20.23 -0.36
CA ILE A 252 -14.86 20.84 0.80
C ILE A 252 -13.40 20.40 0.88
N TYR A 253 -13.13 19.11 0.66
CA TYR A 253 -11.77 18.56 0.61
C TYR A 253 -10.91 19.19 -0.49
N SER A 254 -11.48 19.40 -1.68
CA SER A 254 -10.76 20.05 -2.79
C SER A 254 -10.44 21.51 -2.49
N ILE A 255 -11.34 22.21 -1.78
CA ILE A 255 -11.11 23.57 -1.29
C ILE A 255 -9.98 23.58 -0.26
N GLN A 256 -10.04 22.70 0.75
CA GLN A 256 -9.01 22.60 1.78
C GLN A 256 -7.62 22.31 1.18
N ASN A 257 -7.54 21.40 0.22
CA ASN A 257 -6.28 21.10 -0.46
C ASN A 257 -5.70 22.32 -1.18
N LYS A 258 -6.55 23.18 -1.75
CA LYS A 258 -6.08 24.44 -2.36
C LYS A 258 -5.59 25.43 -1.33
N LEU A 259 -6.33 25.62 -0.23
CA LEU A 259 -5.90 26.47 0.87
C LEU A 259 -4.52 26.04 1.41
N LYS A 260 -4.34 24.74 1.65
CA LYS A 260 -3.07 24.18 2.15
C LYS A 260 -1.93 24.28 1.13
N LYS A 261 -2.15 23.95 -0.15
CA LYS A 261 -1.10 23.94 -1.18
C LYS A 261 -0.71 25.33 -1.65
N GLN A 262 -1.66 26.25 -1.80
CA GLN A 262 -1.42 27.58 -2.35
C GLN A 262 -1.22 28.64 -1.27
N LYS A 263 -1.47 28.31 0.02
CA LYS A 263 -1.39 29.22 1.17
C LYS A 263 -2.18 30.52 0.96
N ILE A 264 -3.38 30.40 0.33
CA ILE A 264 -4.30 31.50 0.07
C ILE A 264 -5.46 31.47 1.04
N GLU A 265 -6.11 32.61 1.27
CA GLU A 265 -7.36 32.69 2.03
C GLU A 265 -8.55 32.19 1.21
N PHE A 266 -9.64 31.83 1.89
CA PHE A 266 -10.85 31.28 1.26
C PHE A 266 -11.44 32.24 0.21
N GLU A 267 -11.41 33.52 0.48
CA GLU A 267 -11.94 34.60 -0.38
C GLU A 267 -11.15 34.72 -1.70
N ASN A 268 -9.90 34.27 -1.71
CA ASN A 268 -9.00 34.35 -2.87
C ASN A 268 -9.04 33.08 -3.75
N ILE A 269 -9.96 32.16 -3.50
CA ILE A 269 -10.15 30.96 -4.35
C ILE A 269 -10.98 31.32 -5.58
N TYR A 270 -10.33 31.39 -6.73
CA TYR A 270 -10.94 31.84 -7.99
C TYR A 270 -11.94 30.85 -8.62
N ASP A 271 -11.92 29.53 -8.28
CA ASP A 271 -12.72 28.46 -8.89
C ASP A 271 -13.57 27.69 -7.87
N LEU A 272 -14.21 28.41 -6.96
CA LEU A 272 -15.13 27.82 -5.97
C LEU A 272 -16.34 27.15 -6.62
N PHE A 273 -16.73 27.62 -7.80
CA PHE A 273 -17.88 27.12 -8.56
C PHE A 273 -17.53 26.95 -10.03
N ALA A 274 -18.15 25.98 -10.63
CA ALA A 274 -18.09 25.71 -12.05
C ALA A 274 -19.51 25.70 -12.63
N ILE A 275 -19.62 25.96 -13.91
CA ILE A 275 -20.88 25.83 -14.65
C ILE A 275 -20.74 24.66 -15.58
N ARG A 276 -21.77 23.83 -15.61
CA ARG A 276 -21.82 22.66 -16.48
C ARG A 276 -22.93 22.86 -17.49
N VAL A 277 -22.59 22.80 -18.77
CA VAL A 277 -23.52 22.78 -19.89
C VAL A 277 -23.65 21.36 -20.40
N ILE A 278 -24.85 20.78 -20.32
CA ILE A 278 -25.12 19.38 -20.72
C ILE A 278 -26.03 19.43 -21.94
N LEU A 279 -25.51 18.90 -23.06
CA LEU A 279 -26.20 18.93 -24.36
C LEU A 279 -26.93 17.61 -24.61
N ASP A 280 -28.13 17.70 -25.17
CA ASP A 280 -28.88 16.58 -25.69
C ASP A 280 -28.64 16.48 -27.20
N SER A 281 -27.55 15.80 -27.58
CA SER A 281 -27.06 15.74 -28.96
C SER A 281 -27.02 14.31 -29.47
N PRO A 282 -27.29 14.05 -30.76
CA PRO A 282 -27.08 12.76 -31.38
C PRO A 282 -25.57 12.43 -31.40
N PRO A 283 -25.17 11.14 -31.34
CA PRO A 283 -23.77 10.71 -31.20
C PRO A 283 -22.83 11.30 -32.25
N GLU A 284 -23.30 11.44 -33.50
CA GLU A 284 -22.49 11.94 -34.62
C GLU A 284 -22.13 13.42 -34.49
N LEU A 285 -22.96 14.19 -33.77
CA LEU A 285 -22.82 15.65 -33.62
C LEU A 285 -22.32 16.05 -32.23
N GLU A 286 -22.12 15.12 -31.30
CA GLU A 286 -21.73 15.41 -29.93
C GLU A 286 -20.53 16.35 -29.82
N LYS A 287 -19.44 16.03 -30.54
CA LYS A 287 -18.22 16.86 -30.52
C LYS A 287 -18.46 18.23 -31.14
N ALA A 288 -19.12 18.29 -32.29
CA ALA A 288 -19.40 19.53 -32.98
C ALA A 288 -20.24 20.49 -32.11
N HIS A 289 -21.30 19.99 -31.48
CA HIS A 289 -22.14 20.81 -30.59
C HIS A 289 -21.37 21.28 -29.35
N CYS A 290 -20.51 20.46 -28.77
CA CYS A 290 -19.66 20.90 -27.64
C CYS A 290 -18.72 22.04 -28.04
N TRP A 291 -18.08 21.97 -29.20
CA TRP A 291 -17.24 23.05 -29.71
C TRP A 291 -18.03 24.29 -30.09
N GLN A 292 -19.25 24.15 -30.58
CA GLN A 292 -20.17 25.28 -30.85
C GLN A 292 -20.48 26.03 -29.55
N VAL A 293 -20.82 25.34 -28.47
CA VAL A 293 -21.03 25.95 -27.16
C VAL A 293 -19.76 26.61 -26.63
N TYR A 294 -18.60 26.00 -26.80
CA TYR A 294 -17.34 26.62 -26.45
C TYR A 294 -17.14 27.95 -27.17
N SER A 295 -17.37 27.99 -28.50
CA SER A 295 -17.28 29.23 -29.28
C SER A 295 -18.21 30.29 -28.76
N ILE A 296 -19.48 29.96 -28.46
CA ILE A 296 -20.45 30.90 -27.92
C ILE A 296 -20.00 31.48 -26.59
N VAL A 297 -19.53 30.64 -25.66
CA VAL A 297 -19.08 31.09 -24.34
C VAL A 297 -17.85 31.98 -24.42
N THR A 298 -16.87 31.62 -25.29
CA THR A 298 -15.64 32.40 -25.45
C THR A 298 -15.78 33.66 -26.29
N ASP A 299 -16.83 33.76 -27.08
CA ASP A 299 -17.21 34.97 -27.79
C ASP A 299 -17.82 36.02 -26.83
N MET A 300 -18.49 35.55 -25.75
CA MET A 300 -19.10 36.40 -24.75
C MET A 300 -18.17 36.78 -23.61
N TYR A 301 -17.30 35.86 -23.20
CA TYR A 301 -16.42 35.98 -22.05
C TYR A 301 -14.97 35.65 -22.42
N GLN A 302 -14.02 36.50 -22.04
CA GLN A 302 -12.62 36.30 -22.37
C GLN A 302 -12.06 35.01 -21.78
N PRO A 303 -11.61 34.04 -22.58
CA PRO A 303 -11.07 32.79 -22.10
C PRO A 303 -9.62 32.94 -21.60
N ASN A 304 -9.23 32.05 -20.66
CA ASN A 304 -7.83 31.84 -20.29
C ASN A 304 -7.27 30.65 -21.11
N PRO A 305 -6.42 30.91 -22.13
CA PRO A 305 -5.93 29.83 -23.02
C PRO A 305 -5.13 28.73 -22.30
N LYS A 306 -4.44 29.09 -21.19
CA LYS A 306 -3.64 28.15 -20.40
C LYS A 306 -4.50 27.16 -19.60
N ARG A 307 -5.78 27.42 -19.51
CA ARG A 307 -6.74 26.58 -18.74
C ARG A 307 -7.76 25.84 -19.58
N LEU A 308 -7.60 25.87 -20.91
CA LEU A 308 -8.38 25.00 -21.81
C LEU A 308 -7.91 23.55 -21.63
N LYS A 309 -8.88 22.64 -21.39
CA LYS A 309 -8.65 21.20 -21.30
C LYS A 309 -9.60 20.50 -22.27
N ASP A 310 -9.03 19.93 -23.32
CA ASP A 310 -9.77 19.19 -24.34
C ASP A 310 -9.69 17.70 -24.08
N TRP A 311 -10.69 17.17 -23.39
CA TRP A 311 -10.91 15.74 -23.23
C TRP A 311 -11.97 15.19 -24.18
N LEU A 312 -12.42 15.98 -25.17
CA LEU A 312 -13.27 15.50 -26.27
C LEU A 312 -12.44 14.87 -27.39
N SER A 313 -11.35 15.52 -27.74
CA SER A 313 -10.45 15.01 -28.78
C SER A 313 -9.67 13.79 -28.27
N ILE A 314 -9.21 13.85 -27.03
CA ILE A 314 -8.45 12.79 -26.37
C ILE A 314 -9.08 12.49 -25.02
N PRO A 315 -10.01 11.50 -24.95
CA PRO A 315 -10.63 11.08 -23.69
C PRO A 315 -9.62 10.58 -22.66
N LYS A 316 -9.94 10.71 -21.38
CA LYS A 316 -9.14 10.10 -20.32
C LYS A 316 -9.22 8.58 -20.34
N SER A 317 -8.29 7.88 -19.67
CA SER A 317 -8.23 6.41 -19.57
C SER A 317 -9.51 5.76 -19.04
N ASN A 318 -10.21 6.47 -18.17
CA ASN A 318 -11.48 6.04 -17.61
C ASN A 318 -12.70 6.40 -18.47
N GLY A 319 -12.48 6.78 -19.74
CA GLY A 319 -13.55 7.16 -20.66
C GLY A 319 -14.18 8.54 -20.43
N TYR A 320 -13.59 9.35 -19.55
CA TYR A 320 -14.10 10.71 -19.30
C TYR A 320 -13.89 11.61 -20.51
N GLU A 321 -14.98 12.17 -21.02
CA GLU A 321 -15.05 13.12 -22.13
C GLU A 321 -15.67 14.43 -21.66
N SER A 322 -15.03 15.56 -21.89
CA SER A 322 -15.58 16.90 -21.59
C SER A 322 -14.66 17.99 -22.13
N LEU A 323 -15.20 19.13 -22.48
CA LEU A 323 -14.43 20.34 -22.77
C LEU A 323 -14.48 21.27 -21.56
N HIS A 324 -13.32 21.64 -21.01
CA HIS A 324 -13.25 22.58 -19.90
C HIS A 324 -12.55 23.85 -20.33
N THR A 325 -13.16 24.97 -20.07
CA THR A 325 -12.57 26.29 -20.24
C THR A 325 -12.76 27.13 -19.00
N THR A 326 -11.89 28.08 -18.78
CA THR A 326 -12.02 29.07 -17.71
C THR A 326 -12.12 30.44 -18.36
N VAL A 327 -13.21 31.15 -18.08
CA VAL A 327 -13.48 32.46 -18.68
C VAL A 327 -13.63 33.53 -17.62
N MET A 328 -13.37 34.80 -17.98
CA MET A 328 -13.60 35.96 -17.14
C MET A 328 -15.09 36.33 -17.18
N GLY A 329 -15.80 36.04 -16.10
CA GLY A 329 -17.23 36.38 -15.96
C GLY A 329 -17.45 37.80 -15.44
N PRO A 330 -18.71 38.12 -15.06
CA PRO A 330 -19.04 39.38 -14.41
C PRO A 330 -18.16 39.67 -13.21
N ASP A 331 -17.99 40.93 -12.85
CA ASP A 331 -17.14 41.39 -11.72
C ASP A 331 -15.66 40.92 -11.78
N GLY A 332 -15.14 40.56 -12.97
CA GLY A 332 -13.73 40.13 -13.12
C GLY A 332 -13.38 38.80 -12.45
N LYS A 333 -14.39 37.97 -12.17
CA LYS A 333 -14.17 36.64 -11.53
C LYS A 333 -14.05 35.55 -12.57
N TRP A 334 -13.09 34.65 -12.34
CA TRP A 334 -12.90 33.49 -13.20
C TRP A 334 -13.96 32.41 -12.94
N VAL A 335 -14.58 31.92 -14.01
CA VAL A 335 -15.61 30.85 -14.00
C VAL A 335 -15.10 29.69 -14.83
N GLU A 336 -15.07 28.49 -14.27
CA GLU A 336 -14.83 27.26 -15.02
C GLU A 336 -16.13 26.81 -15.68
N VAL A 337 -16.11 26.62 -16.99
CA VAL A 337 -17.25 26.12 -17.78
C VAL A 337 -16.89 24.73 -18.31
N GLN A 338 -17.69 23.74 -17.94
CA GLN A 338 -17.59 22.34 -18.36
C GLN A 338 -18.68 22.07 -19.39
N ILE A 339 -18.31 21.65 -20.60
CA ILE A 339 -19.24 21.40 -21.70
C ILE A 339 -19.16 19.93 -22.07
N ARG A 340 -20.29 19.25 -22.10
CA ARG A 340 -20.42 17.82 -22.41
C ARG A 340 -21.84 17.44 -22.80
N THR A 341 -22.02 16.28 -23.41
CA THR A 341 -23.36 15.76 -23.74
C THR A 341 -23.93 14.94 -22.59
N LYS A 342 -25.23 14.56 -22.67
CA LYS A 342 -25.86 13.68 -21.67
C LYS A 342 -25.13 12.36 -21.51
N ARG A 343 -24.70 11.71 -22.63
CA ARG A 343 -23.89 10.49 -22.58
C ARG A 343 -22.58 10.72 -21.83
N MET A 344 -21.85 11.77 -22.16
CA MET A 344 -20.59 12.14 -21.52
C MET A 344 -20.81 12.49 -20.03
N ASP A 345 -21.93 13.11 -19.69
CA ASP A 345 -22.31 13.43 -18.30
C ASP A 345 -22.58 12.15 -17.50
N GLU A 346 -23.29 11.17 -18.08
CA GLU A 346 -23.54 9.88 -17.45
C GLU A 346 -22.21 9.11 -17.20
N ILE A 347 -21.30 9.10 -18.18
CA ILE A 347 -19.96 8.51 -18.01
C ILE A 347 -19.16 9.27 -16.95
N ALA A 348 -19.25 10.60 -16.90
CA ALA A 348 -18.54 11.39 -15.91
C ALA A 348 -19.07 11.23 -14.47
N GLU A 349 -20.37 10.93 -14.29
CA GLU A 349 -20.98 10.72 -12.97
C GLU A 349 -20.87 9.27 -12.49
N ARG A 350 -21.01 8.28 -13.41
CA ARG A 350 -21.04 6.83 -13.11
C ARG A 350 -19.80 6.07 -13.52
N GLY A 351 -18.83 6.75 -14.14
CA GLY A 351 -17.56 6.18 -14.54
C GLY A 351 -17.66 5.04 -15.55
N LEU A 352 -16.77 4.07 -15.43
CA LEU A 352 -16.69 2.90 -16.32
C LEU A 352 -17.98 2.05 -16.31
N ALA A 353 -18.77 2.08 -15.24
CA ALA A 353 -20.04 1.36 -15.19
C ALA A 353 -21.03 1.87 -16.25
N ALA A 354 -21.08 3.19 -16.50
CA ALA A 354 -21.89 3.78 -17.58
C ALA A 354 -21.35 3.40 -18.97
N HIS A 355 -20.02 3.33 -19.13
CA HIS A 355 -19.40 2.96 -20.39
C HIS A 355 -19.81 1.55 -20.85
N TRP A 356 -19.92 0.59 -19.89
CA TRP A 356 -20.40 -0.76 -20.18
C TRP A 356 -21.84 -0.83 -20.66
N LYS A 357 -22.69 0.13 -20.24
CA LYS A 357 -24.07 0.25 -20.72
C LYS A 357 -24.15 0.55 -22.20
N TYR A 358 -23.24 1.39 -22.72
CA TYR A 358 -23.24 1.84 -24.11
C TYR A 358 -22.48 0.94 -25.07
N LYS A 359 -21.38 0.28 -24.62
CA LYS A 359 -20.50 -0.52 -25.48
C LYS A 359 -20.60 -2.04 -25.28
N GLY A 360 -21.30 -2.50 -24.23
CA GLY A 360 -21.36 -3.90 -23.83
C GLY A 360 -20.12 -4.39 -23.07
N VAL A 361 -20.27 -5.53 -22.38
CA VAL A 361 -19.21 -6.09 -21.48
C VAL A 361 -18.00 -6.64 -22.24
N LYS A 362 -18.01 -6.70 -23.58
CA LYS A 362 -16.99 -7.36 -24.39
C LYS A 362 -15.79 -6.49 -24.84
N GLU A 363 -15.79 -5.17 -24.61
CA GLU A 363 -14.60 -4.34 -24.84
C GLU A 363 -13.78 -4.19 -23.54
N GLU A 364 -13.08 -5.23 -23.21
CA GLU A 364 -12.29 -5.48 -21.98
C GLU A 364 -10.97 -4.68 -21.88
N THR A 365 -10.64 -3.77 -22.79
CA THR A 365 -9.22 -3.50 -23.08
C THR A 365 -8.51 -2.54 -22.12
N THR A 366 -9.17 -1.57 -21.51
CA THR A 366 -8.46 -0.55 -20.68
C THR A 366 -8.40 -0.88 -19.19
N LEU A 367 -9.48 -1.43 -18.64
CA LEU A 367 -9.51 -1.80 -17.23
C LEU A 367 -8.78 -3.11 -16.98
N ASP A 368 -8.92 -4.08 -17.87
CA ASP A 368 -8.22 -5.37 -17.78
C ASP A 368 -6.71 -5.20 -17.99
N ASN A 369 -6.29 -4.30 -18.89
CA ASN A 369 -4.88 -3.91 -19.01
C ASN A 369 -4.37 -3.24 -17.72
N TRP A 370 -5.16 -2.38 -17.09
CA TRP A 370 -4.80 -1.76 -15.82
C TRP A 370 -4.76 -2.77 -14.66
N LEU A 371 -5.76 -3.66 -14.57
CA LEU A 371 -5.77 -4.76 -13.60
C LEU A 371 -4.61 -5.74 -13.87
N GLY A 372 -4.29 -6.00 -15.14
CA GLY A 372 -3.12 -6.77 -15.56
C GLY A 372 -1.81 -6.14 -15.09
N THR A 373 -1.65 -4.83 -15.28
CA THR A 373 -0.47 -4.07 -14.82
C THR A 373 -0.33 -4.12 -13.30
N ILE A 374 -1.45 -3.99 -12.57
CA ILE A 374 -1.45 -4.15 -11.10
C ILE A 374 -1.06 -5.57 -10.72
N ARG A 375 -1.63 -6.58 -11.38
CA ARG A 375 -1.30 -8.00 -11.12
C ARG A 375 0.18 -8.27 -11.35
N GLU A 376 0.74 -7.86 -12.49
CA GLU A 376 2.17 -7.98 -12.79
C GLU A 376 3.05 -7.28 -11.74
N ALA A 377 2.69 -6.04 -11.35
CA ALA A 377 3.42 -5.29 -10.33
C ALA A 377 3.36 -5.94 -8.94
N LEU A 378 2.31 -6.71 -8.66
CA LEU A 378 2.09 -7.39 -7.38
C LEU A 378 2.68 -8.80 -7.32
N GLU A 379 2.79 -9.48 -8.46
CA GLU A 379 3.41 -10.81 -8.58
C GLU A 379 4.94 -10.77 -8.46
N ASP A 380 5.55 -9.61 -8.70
CA ASP A 380 6.99 -9.40 -8.52
C ASP A 380 7.35 -9.41 -7.03
N SER A 381 7.72 -10.61 -6.52
CA SER A 381 7.84 -10.92 -5.09
C SER A 381 9.06 -10.32 -4.38
N GLU A 382 9.97 -9.65 -5.10
CA GLU A 382 11.27 -9.22 -4.55
C GLU A 382 11.34 -7.74 -4.13
N THR A 383 10.32 -6.94 -4.37
CA THR A 383 10.31 -5.52 -3.97
C THR A 383 9.71 -5.31 -2.58
N ASN A 384 10.32 -4.39 -1.82
CA ASN A 384 9.87 -4.01 -0.48
C ASN A 384 8.38 -3.53 -0.51
N PRO A 385 7.48 -4.04 0.33
CA PRO A 385 6.04 -3.71 0.31
C PRO A 385 5.75 -2.21 0.38
N ASN A 386 6.54 -1.44 1.11
CA ASN A 386 6.38 0.01 1.23
C ASN A 386 6.71 0.76 -0.08
N GLN A 387 7.62 0.23 -0.88
CA GLN A 387 8.00 0.83 -2.15
C GLN A 387 6.94 0.54 -3.22
N LYS A 388 6.34 -0.68 -3.21
CA LYS A 388 5.19 -1.03 -4.05
C LYS A 388 3.97 -0.16 -3.76
N LEU A 389 3.71 0.13 -2.48
CA LEU A 389 2.59 0.98 -2.09
C LEU A 389 2.78 2.44 -2.54
N THR A 390 4.02 2.94 -2.51
CA THR A 390 4.37 4.29 -2.98
C THR A 390 4.26 4.37 -4.51
N ASP A 391 4.75 3.35 -5.22
CA ASP A 391 4.64 3.25 -6.67
C ASP A 391 3.16 3.13 -7.10
N PHE A 392 2.36 2.33 -6.38
CA PHE A 392 0.92 2.20 -6.59
C PHE A 392 0.14 3.50 -6.31
N LYS A 393 0.49 4.25 -5.25
CA LYS A 393 -0.11 5.56 -4.97
C LYS A 393 0.19 6.57 -6.08
N LEU A 394 1.40 6.56 -6.62
CA LEU A 394 1.77 7.42 -7.75
C LEU A 394 0.93 7.09 -9.00
N ASP A 395 0.75 5.81 -9.32
CA ASP A 395 -0.04 5.37 -10.48
C ASP A 395 -1.56 5.68 -10.34
N LEU A 396 -2.08 5.77 -9.10
CA LEU A 396 -3.50 6.08 -8.85
C LEU A 396 -3.87 7.57 -9.04
N TYR A 397 -2.94 8.49 -8.83
CA TYR A 397 -3.21 9.94 -8.84
C TYR A 397 -2.62 10.69 -10.04
N ASP A 398 -1.86 10.03 -10.93
CA ASP A 398 -1.14 10.73 -11.99
C ASP A 398 -2.07 11.35 -13.04
N GLU A 399 -1.88 12.65 -13.28
CA GLU A 399 -2.34 13.32 -14.50
C GLU A 399 -1.56 12.70 -15.67
N GLU A 400 -2.27 12.33 -16.73
CA GLU A 400 -1.70 11.70 -17.92
C GLU A 400 -1.21 12.75 -18.91
N ILE A 401 -0.10 12.45 -19.57
CA ILE A 401 0.41 13.21 -20.72
C ILE A 401 0.32 12.34 -21.98
N PHE A 402 0.17 13.00 -23.11
CA PHE A 402 0.06 12.37 -24.43
C PHE A 402 1.24 12.80 -25.29
N VAL A 403 2.03 11.82 -25.74
CA VAL A 403 3.21 12.04 -26.58
C VAL A 403 3.09 11.24 -27.86
N PHE A 404 3.75 11.67 -28.91
CA PHE A 404 3.65 11.05 -30.24
C PHE A 404 4.96 10.40 -30.65
N THR A 405 4.88 9.27 -31.35
CA THR A 405 6.02 8.75 -32.12
C THR A 405 6.25 9.60 -33.36
N PRO A 406 7.42 9.51 -34.02
CA PRO A 406 7.64 10.16 -35.33
C PRO A 406 6.66 9.72 -36.42
N LYS A 407 6.06 8.53 -36.27
CA LYS A 407 5.03 7.99 -37.18
C LYS A 407 3.62 8.50 -36.89
N GLY A 408 3.44 9.26 -35.79
CA GLY A 408 2.15 9.80 -35.39
C GLY A 408 1.37 8.91 -34.40
N ASP A 409 1.93 7.77 -33.96
CA ASP A 409 1.27 6.93 -32.98
C ASP A 409 1.21 7.64 -31.60
N LEU A 410 0.05 7.61 -30.97
CA LEU A 410 -0.19 8.25 -29.68
C LEU A 410 0.21 7.33 -28.53
N PHE A 411 1.08 7.81 -27.65
CA PHE A 411 1.44 7.15 -26.40
C PHE A 411 0.98 7.95 -25.19
N LYS A 412 0.42 7.24 -24.22
CA LYS A 412 -0.12 7.77 -23.00
C LYS A 412 0.80 7.41 -21.84
N LEU A 413 1.23 8.42 -21.08
CA LEU A 413 2.16 8.27 -19.96
C LEU A 413 1.67 9.09 -18.78
N PRO A 414 2.06 8.74 -17.52
CA PRO A 414 1.81 9.57 -16.38
C PRO A 414 2.59 10.89 -16.47
N LYS A 415 2.06 11.95 -15.86
CA LYS A 415 2.73 13.25 -15.77
C LYS A 415 4.05 13.11 -14.99
N GLY A 416 5.10 13.68 -15.53
CA GLY A 416 6.44 13.52 -15.00
C GLY A 416 7.25 12.42 -15.67
N ALA A 417 6.61 11.60 -16.52
CA ALA A 417 7.29 10.55 -17.26
C ALA A 417 8.42 11.13 -18.13
N THR A 418 9.49 10.36 -18.25
CA THR A 418 10.71 10.73 -18.95
C THR A 418 10.82 10.06 -20.32
N VAL A 419 11.81 10.44 -21.11
CA VAL A 419 12.15 9.76 -22.37
C VAL A 419 12.42 8.27 -22.13
N LEU A 420 13.01 7.91 -21.00
CA LEU A 420 13.25 6.52 -20.63
C LEU A 420 11.94 5.76 -20.40
N ASP A 421 10.96 6.38 -19.71
CA ASP A 421 9.63 5.80 -19.51
C ASP A 421 8.92 5.54 -20.84
N PHE A 422 9.00 6.49 -21.77
CA PHE A 422 8.47 6.35 -23.11
C PHE A 422 9.13 5.19 -23.88
N ALA A 423 10.46 5.07 -23.80
CA ALA A 423 11.21 4.01 -24.45
C ALA A 423 10.79 2.61 -23.96
N PHE A 424 10.65 2.43 -22.62
CA PHE A 424 10.11 1.21 -22.02
C PHE A 424 8.62 1.01 -22.31
N GLY A 425 7.88 2.09 -22.51
CA GLY A 425 6.48 2.07 -22.94
C GLY A 425 6.31 1.41 -24.30
N ILE A 426 7.18 1.72 -25.26
CA ILE A 426 7.18 1.15 -26.60
C ILE A 426 7.61 -0.32 -26.54
N HIS A 427 8.84 -0.59 -26.09
CA HIS A 427 9.39 -1.94 -26.02
C HIS A 427 10.51 -2.04 -25.00
N SER A 428 10.57 -3.16 -24.26
CA SER A 428 11.58 -3.36 -23.20
C SER A 428 13.03 -3.27 -23.70
N ASN A 429 13.32 -3.77 -24.90
CA ASN A 429 14.67 -3.68 -25.47
C ASN A 429 15.03 -2.25 -25.88
N LEU A 430 14.08 -1.45 -26.38
CA LEU A 430 14.31 -0.03 -26.66
C LEU A 430 14.62 0.75 -25.39
N GLY A 431 13.90 0.45 -24.31
CA GLY A 431 14.17 1.03 -23.00
C GLY A 431 15.54 0.64 -22.47
N ALA A 432 15.91 -0.64 -22.56
CA ALA A 432 17.18 -1.16 -22.06
C ALA A 432 18.40 -0.55 -22.77
N THR A 433 18.29 -0.30 -24.07
CA THR A 433 19.37 0.22 -24.92
C THR A 433 19.29 1.73 -25.16
N CYS A 434 18.40 2.45 -24.47
CA CYS A 434 18.15 3.88 -24.63
C CYS A 434 19.34 4.71 -24.14
N VAL A 435 19.89 5.57 -25.01
CA VAL A 435 21.02 6.48 -24.69
C VAL A 435 20.54 7.91 -24.58
N SER A 436 19.63 8.34 -25.45
CA SER A 436 19.07 9.68 -25.51
C SER A 436 17.74 9.67 -26.25
N GLY A 437 17.02 10.77 -26.23
CA GLY A 437 15.85 10.99 -27.05
C GLY A 437 15.98 12.24 -27.89
N ARG A 438 15.13 12.33 -28.92
CA ARG A 438 14.92 13.52 -29.70
C ARG A 438 13.48 13.97 -29.50
N VAL A 439 13.30 15.13 -28.85
CA VAL A 439 11.96 15.66 -28.56
C VAL A 439 11.75 16.89 -29.44
N ASN A 440 10.70 16.89 -30.27
CA ASN A 440 10.39 17.98 -31.21
C ASN A 440 11.62 18.39 -32.05
N GLY A 441 12.40 17.40 -32.51
CA GLY A 441 13.61 17.61 -33.29
C GLY A 441 14.87 17.97 -32.50
N LYS A 442 14.82 18.17 -31.17
CA LYS A 442 15.98 18.51 -30.31
C LYS A 442 16.45 17.29 -29.54
N ASN A 443 17.76 17.06 -29.52
CA ASN A 443 18.33 15.97 -28.67
C ASN A 443 18.23 16.32 -27.19
N VAL A 444 17.75 15.36 -26.39
CA VAL A 444 17.56 15.50 -24.95
C VAL A 444 18.07 14.23 -24.22
N PRO A 445 18.49 14.36 -22.96
CA PRO A 445 18.91 13.20 -22.17
C PRO A 445 17.71 12.31 -21.81
N ILE A 446 17.98 11.04 -21.45
CA ILE A 446 16.95 10.04 -21.08
C ILE A 446 16.08 10.47 -19.88
N ARG A 447 16.60 11.34 -19.00
CA ARG A 447 15.89 11.90 -17.83
C ARG A 447 15.01 13.12 -18.15
N TYR A 448 14.95 13.54 -19.41
CA TYR A 448 14.10 14.67 -19.82
C TYR A 448 12.63 14.34 -19.58
N VAL A 449 11.94 15.24 -18.85
CA VAL A 449 10.53 15.10 -18.52
C VAL A 449 9.68 15.54 -19.71
N LEU A 450 8.84 14.60 -20.20
CA LEU A 450 7.99 14.81 -21.36
C LEU A 450 6.78 15.68 -21.03
N LYS A 451 6.27 16.37 -22.05
CA LYS A 451 5.06 17.19 -21.99
C LYS A 451 4.02 16.70 -22.98
N SER A 452 2.75 16.97 -22.71
CA SER A 452 1.67 16.63 -23.64
C SER A 452 1.86 17.37 -24.97
N GLY A 453 1.78 16.62 -26.08
CA GLY A 453 2.03 17.15 -27.43
C GLY A 453 3.47 16.94 -27.93
N ASP A 454 4.39 16.45 -27.11
CA ASP A 454 5.75 16.19 -27.56
C ASP A 454 5.82 15.03 -28.56
N GLN A 455 6.56 15.23 -29.65
CA GLN A 455 6.95 14.17 -30.59
C GLN A 455 8.30 13.61 -30.13
N VAL A 456 8.36 12.31 -29.83
CA VAL A 456 9.52 11.68 -29.18
C VAL A 456 10.08 10.57 -30.06
N GLU A 457 11.37 10.68 -30.36
CA GLU A 457 12.18 9.65 -31.01
C GLU A 457 13.22 9.12 -30.00
N VAL A 458 13.45 7.81 -29.97
CA VAL A 458 14.37 7.16 -29.03
C VAL A 458 15.65 6.76 -29.76
N ASN A 459 16.79 7.23 -29.24
CA ASN A 459 18.11 6.82 -29.74
C ASN A 459 18.66 5.69 -28.87
N THR A 460 19.08 4.61 -29.51
CA THR A 460 19.58 3.39 -28.84
C THR A 460 21.02 3.07 -29.20
N SER A 461 21.70 2.34 -28.31
CA SER A 461 23.04 1.78 -28.57
C SER A 461 23.10 0.35 -28.05
N SER A 462 23.70 -0.55 -28.82
CA SER A 462 23.89 -1.95 -28.43
C SER A 462 24.80 -2.15 -27.22
N HIS A 463 25.62 -1.14 -26.87
CA HIS A 463 26.53 -1.17 -25.71
C HIS A 463 25.89 -0.58 -24.44
N GLN A 464 24.69 -0.02 -24.54
CA GLN A 464 24.00 0.55 -23.39
C GLN A 464 23.32 -0.56 -22.61
N VAL A 465 23.56 -0.56 -21.29
CA VAL A 465 22.88 -1.42 -20.31
C VAL A 465 22.18 -0.57 -19.25
N PRO A 466 21.11 -1.06 -18.67
CA PRO A 466 20.43 -0.38 -17.59
C PRO A 466 21.36 -0.12 -16.39
N LYS A 467 21.24 1.07 -15.78
CA LYS A 467 22.00 1.46 -14.60
C LYS A 467 21.08 1.66 -13.40
N GLN A 468 21.59 1.48 -12.20
CA GLN A 468 20.80 1.59 -10.97
C GLN A 468 20.26 3.01 -10.74
N ASP A 469 20.98 4.04 -11.18
CA ASP A 469 20.55 5.44 -11.14
C ASP A 469 19.32 5.73 -12.01
N TRP A 470 18.99 4.89 -13.01
CA TRP A 470 17.78 5.02 -13.80
C TRP A 470 16.51 4.91 -12.97
N LEU A 471 16.56 4.15 -11.87
CA LEU A 471 15.44 4.03 -10.94
C LEU A 471 15.08 5.32 -10.21
N ASN A 472 16.00 6.30 -10.16
CA ASN A 472 15.79 7.57 -9.48
C ASN A 472 14.89 8.53 -10.28
N PHE A 473 14.83 8.39 -11.59
CA PHE A 473 14.05 9.28 -12.47
C PHE A 473 13.02 8.57 -13.35
N ALA A 474 13.04 7.24 -13.44
CA ALA A 474 11.97 6.49 -14.07
C ALA A 474 10.70 6.59 -13.20
N VAL A 475 9.58 7.01 -13.81
CA VAL A 475 8.31 7.28 -13.13
C VAL A 475 7.35 6.10 -13.29
N THR A 476 7.29 5.49 -14.48
CA THR A 476 6.32 4.41 -14.75
C THR A 476 6.70 3.13 -14.03
N SER A 477 5.70 2.43 -13.48
CA SER A 477 5.87 1.11 -12.87
C SER A 477 6.46 0.10 -13.85
N LYS A 478 6.03 0.11 -15.12
CA LYS A 478 6.56 -0.75 -16.19
C LYS A 478 8.06 -0.55 -16.39
N ALA A 479 8.53 0.71 -16.50
CA ALA A 479 9.96 1.00 -16.68
C ALA A 479 10.75 0.55 -15.44
N ARG A 480 10.31 0.89 -14.24
CA ARG A 480 10.99 0.54 -12.98
C ARG A 480 11.10 -0.97 -12.77
N THR A 481 10.03 -1.71 -13.04
CA THR A 481 10.02 -3.18 -12.94
C THR A 481 10.97 -3.82 -13.93
N LYS A 482 10.94 -3.37 -15.20
CA LYS A 482 11.85 -3.89 -16.24
C LYS A 482 13.30 -3.52 -16.00
N ILE A 483 13.61 -2.31 -15.50
CA ILE A 483 14.96 -1.92 -15.11
C ILE A 483 15.47 -2.82 -13.97
N ARG A 484 14.67 -3.07 -12.93
CA ARG A 484 15.06 -3.97 -11.83
C ARG A 484 15.30 -5.40 -12.31
N GLN A 485 14.43 -5.92 -13.17
CA GLN A 485 14.58 -7.24 -13.77
C GLN A 485 15.90 -7.34 -14.55
N LEU A 486 16.18 -6.38 -15.43
CA LEU A 486 17.39 -6.35 -16.24
C LEU A 486 18.66 -6.19 -15.39
N LEU A 487 18.64 -5.37 -14.35
CA LEU A 487 19.75 -5.24 -13.40
C LEU A 487 20.02 -6.57 -12.66
N LYS A 488 18.98 -7.31 -12.30
CA LYS A 488 19.12 -8.63 -11.68
C LYS A 488 19.67 -9.68 -12.64
N GLU A 489 19.20 -9.69 -13.87
CA GLU A 489 19.71 -10.58 -14.92
C GLU A 489 21.17 -10.29 -15.23
N GLU A 490 21.56 -9.02 -15.27
CA GLU A 490 22.96 -8.62 -15.50
C GLU A 490 23.85 -8.99 -14.31
N ALA A 491 23.37 -8.74 -13.07
CA ALA A 491 24.05 -9.20 -11.88
C ALA A 491 24.20 -10.75 -11.84
N GLY A 492 23.18 -11.48 -12.28
CA GLY A 492 23.24 -12.95 -12.41
C GLY A 492 24.33 -13.39 -13.38
N LYS A 493 24.43 -12.79 -14.57
CA LYS A 493 25.49 -13.09 -15.54
C LYS A 493 26.89 -12.78 -14.99
N GLN A 494 27.03 -11.65 -14.29
CA GLN A 494 28.30 -11.30 -13.63
C GLN A 494 28.68 -12.29 -12.52
N VAL A 495 27.71 -12.78 -11.74
CA VAL A 495 27.90 -13.81 -10.73
C VAL A 495 28.41 -15.12 -11.36
N ASP A 496 27.79 -15.55 -12.46
CA ASP A 496 28.20 -16.80 -13.15
C ASP A 496 29.63 -16.70 -13.69
N ILE A 497 29.99 -15.58 -14.34
CA ILE A 497 31.35 -15.31 -14.83
C ILE A 497 32.35 -15.28 -13.68
N ALA A 498 32.02 -14.60 -12.58
CA ALA A 498 32.89 -14.52 -11.41
C ALA A 498 33.11 -15.90 -10.75
N LYS A 499 32.02 -16.67 -10.60
CA LYS A 499 32.05 -18.04 -10.08
C LYS A 499 32.93 -18.95 -10.94
N GLU A 500 32.74 -18.93 -12.25
CA GLU A 500 33.53 -19.69 -13.18
C GLU A 500 35.04 -19.30 -13.13
N THR A 501 35.29 -17.98 -13.06
CA THR A 501 36.68 -17.46 -12.97
C THR A 501 37.34 -17.87 -11.68
N LEU A 502 36.65 -17.77 -10.53
CA LEU A 502 37.18 -18.22 -9.23
C LEU A 502 37.47 -19.72 -9.23
N LEU A 503 36.50 -20.53 -9.66
CA LEU A 503 36.64 -21.99 -9.70
C LEU A 503 37.76 -22.45 -10.68
N ARG A 504 37.90 -21.77 -11.82
CA ARG A 504 38.98 -22.05 -12.78
C ARG A 504 40.35 -21.73 -12.18
N ARG A 505 40.50 -20.58 -11.48
CA ARG A 505 41.78 -20.23 -10.83
C ARG A 505 42.12 -21.13 -9.65
N MET A 506 41.11 -21.56 -8.86
CA MET A 506 41.31 -22.54 -7.78
C MET A 506 41.76 -23.90 -8.32
N ARG A 507 41.14 -24.40 -9.40
CA ARG A 507 41.54 -25.62 -10.11
C ARG A 507 42.99 -25.56 -10.64
N ASN A 508 43.34 -24.40 -11.22
CA ASN A 508 44.72 -24.21 -11.72
C ASN A 508 45.76 -24.23 -10.59
N ARG A 509 45.39 -23.87 -9.37
CA ARG A 509 46.23 -23.97 -8.17
C ARG A 509 46.09 -25.34 -7.45
N LYS A 510 45.35 -26.30 -8.04
CA LYS A 510 45.07 -27.65 -7.47
C LYS A 510 44.38 -27.60 -6.11
N ILE A 511 43.49 -26.61 -5.89
CA ILE A 511 42.73 -26.44 -4.66
C ILE A 511 41.34 -27.05 -4.89
N GLU A 512 40.94 -27.99 -4.05
CA GLU A 512 39.59 -28.52 -3.99
C GLU A 512 38.66 -27.52 -3.26
N VAL A 513 37.52 -27.23 -3.88
CA VAL A 513 36.59 -26.24 -3.36
C VAL A 513 35.59 -26.93 -2.43
N ASP A 514 35.63 -26.58 -1.15
CA ASP A 514 34.62 -26.92 -0.17
C ASP A 514 33.60 -25.74 -0.09
N GLU A 515 32.36 -26.00 -0.48
CA GLU A 515 31.29 -24.98 -0.43
C GLU A 515 31.02 -24.45 0.98
N ALA A 516 31.15 -25.29 2.02
CA ALA A 516 30.96 -24.88 3.41
C ALA A 516 32.03 -23.86 3.83
N ARG A 517 33.29 -24.11 3.47
CA ARG A 517 34.42 -23.22 3.74
C ARG A 517 34.30 -21.90 2.94
N LEU A 518 33.84 -21.96 1.70
CA LEU A 518 33.60 -20.77 0.90
C LEU A 518 32.51 -19.91 1.53
N MET A 519 31.42 -20.50 2.04
CA MET A 519 30.38 -19.79 2.75
C MET A 519 30.85 -19.17 4.07
N GLN A 520 31.78 -19.83 4.78
CA GLN A 520 32.43 -19.26 5.98
C GLN A 520 33.26 -18.03 5.60
N LEU A 521 34.03 -18.10 4.50
CA LEU A 521 34.80 -16.97 3.99
C LEU A 521 33.93 -15.79 3.67
N ILE A 522 32.81 -16.00 2.93
CA ILE A 522 31.85 -14.96 2.55
C ILE A 522 31.26 -14.26 3.80
N LYS A 523 30.89 -15.05 4.83
CA LYS A 523 30.42 -14.51 6.11
C LYS A 523 31.50 -13.72 6.87
N LYS A 524 32.75 -14.21 6.86
CA LYS A 524 33.87 -13.54 7.51
C LYS A 524 34.24 -12.22 6.84
N LEU A 525 34.05 -12.13 5.53
CA LEU A 525 34.20 -10.90 4.73
C LEU A 525 33.01 -9.95 4.88
N ARG A 526 31.99 -10.28 5.70
CA ARG A 526 30.80 -9.47 6.04
C ARG A 526 29.84 -9.20 4.87
N TYR A 527 29.85 -10.03 3.84
CA TYR A 527 28.86 -9.96 2.77
C TYR A 527 27.50 -10.44 3.27
N LYS A 528 26.44 -9.70 2.89
CA LYS A 528 25.07 -10.05 3.24
C LYS A 528 24.52 -11.17 2.37
N THR A 529 24.96 -11.24 1.11
CA THR A 529 24.53 -12.25 0.16
C THR A 529 25.73 -12.80 -0.64
N VAL A 530 25.60 -14.03 -1.09
CA VAL A 530 26.59 -14.68 -1.97
C VAL A 530 26.71 -13.93 -3.30
N THR A 531 25.60 -13.36 -3.76
CA THR A 531 25.54 -12.56 -5.00
C THR A 531 26.42 -11.32 -4.91
N GLU A 532 26.35 -10.54 -3.81
CA GLU A 532 27.20 -9.37 -3.60
C GLU A 532 28.69 -9.72 -3.63
N PHE A 533 29.08 -10.85 -3.02
CA PHE A 533 30.47 -11.32 -3.05
C PHE A 533 30.98 -11.58 -4.47
N TYR A 534 30.19 -12.30 -5.29
CA TYR A 534 30.59 -12.58 -6.67
C TYR A 534 30.53 -11.33 -7.57
N VAL A 535 29.60 -10.41 -7.36
CA VAL A 535 29.55 -9.13 -8.08
C VAL A 535 30.79 -8.28 -7.78
N ASP A 536 31.26 -8.26 -6.54
CA ASP A 536 32.50 -7.55 -6.17
C ASP A 536 33.74 -8.20 -6.76
N ILE A 537 33.77 -9.52 -6.97
CA ILE A 537 34.79 -10.21 -7.73
C ILE A 537 34.71 -9.86 -9.22
N ALA A 538 33.51 -9.84 -9.81
CA ALA A 538 33.32 -9.50 -11.21
C ALA A 538 33.70 -8.05 -11.53
N SER A 539 33.46 -7.14 -10.60
CA SER A 539 33.81 -5.72 -10.70
C SER A 539 35.25 -5.38 -10.32
N GLU A 540 36.10 -6.40 -10.08
CA GLU A 540 37.51 -6.28 -9.68
C GLU A 540 37.75 -5.50 -8.38
N LYS A 541 36.71 -5.28 -7.57
CA LYS A 541 36.86 -4.70 -6.23
C LYS A 541 37.61 -5.64 -5.29
N ASN A 542 37.41 -6.94 -5.48
CA ASN A 542 38.18 -7.97 -4.81
C ASN A 542 38.99 -8.75 -5.85
N ASP A 543 40.30 -8.76 -5.71
CA ASP A 543 41.15 -9.60 -6.56
C ASP A 543 40.89 -11.09 -6.25
N VAL A 544 40.72 -11.88 -7.30
CA VAL A 544 40.45 -13.32 -7.21
C VAL A 544 41.60 -14.04 -6.47
N ASN A 545 42.86 -13.61 -6.65
CA ASN A 545 43.98 -14.21 -5.95
C ASN A 545 43.95 -13.93 -4.45
N TRP A 546 43.60 -12.71 -4.06
CA TRP A 546 43.43 -12.37 -2.65
C TRP A 546 42.32 -13.21 -1.99
N VAL A 547 41.21 -13.45 -2.70
CA VAL A 547 40.13 -14.31 -2.21
C VAL A 547 40.60 -15.74 -2.01
N ILE A 548 41.39 -16.26 -2.96
CA ILE A 548 41.97 -17.61 -2.87
C ILE A 548 42.96 -17.71 -1.68
N ASP A 549 43.80 -16.72 -1.49
CA ASP A 549 44.76 -16.71 -0.40
C ASP A 549 44.03 -16.68 0.97
N ARG A 550 42.95 -15.92 1.09
CA ARG A 550 42.09 -15.93 2.30
C ARG A 550 41.36 -17.26 2.52
N TYR A 551 40.99 -17.94 1.43
CA TYR A 551 40.39 -19.27 1.50
C TYR A 551 41.41 -20.30 2.04
N LEU A 552 42.66 -20.25 1.56
CA LEU A 552 43.76 -21.11 2.04
C LEU A 552 44.14 -20.82 3.50
N GLU A 553 44.15 -19.57 3.94
CA GLU A 553 44.38 -19.24 5.35
C GLU A 553 43.31 -19.87 6.27
N LEU A 554 42.08 -20.00 5.83
CA LEU A 554 41.04 -20.71 6.59
C LEU A 554 41.31 -22.20 6.64
N GLU A 555 41.80 -22.80 5.55
CA GLU A 555 42.15 -24.21 5.46
C GLU A 555 43.28 -24.58 6.41
N ILE A 556 44.34 -23.77 6.43
CA ILE A 556 45.50 -23.96 7.34
C ILE A 556 45.05 -23.87 8.79
N ARG A 557 44.23 -22.89 9.15
CA ARG A 557 43.70 -22.77 10.52
C ARG A 557 42.81 -23.93 10.95
N GLU A 558 42.01 -24.47 10.03
CA GLU A 558 41.14 -25.62 10.31
C GLU A 558 41.99 -26.91 10.48
N THR A 559 43.07 -27.06 9.72
CA THR A 559 44.04 -28.18 9.88
C THR A 559 44.83 -28.04 11.17
N GLU A 560 45.33 -26.85 11.53
CA GLU A 560 46.02 -26.61 12.80
C GLU A 560 45.11 -26.90 14.00
N ILE A 561 43.81 -26.53 13.92
CA ILE A 561 42.83 -26.85 14.97
C ILE A 561 42.53 -28.35 15.03
N ARG A 562 42.52 -29.07 13.91
CA ARG A 562 42.34 -30.52 13.88
C ARG A 562 43.58 -31.26 14.42
N GLU A 563 44.77 -30.81 14.13
CA GLU A 563 46.02 -31.40 14.62
C GLU A 563 46.24 -31.12 16.12
N SER A 564 45.74 -29.99 16.65
CA SER A 564 45.78 -29.71 18.08
C SER A 564 44.76 -30.51 18.91
N HIS A 565 43.85 -31.22 18.29
CA HIS A 565 42.82 -32.04 18.96
C HIS A 565 43.11 -33.54 18.96
N THR A 566 44.31 -34.02 18.56
CA THR A 566 44.67 -35.44 18.60
C THR A 566 45.41 -35.83 19.89
N SER A 567 45.00 -35.35 21.04
CA SER A 567 45.32 -35.99 22.31
C SER A 567 44.41 -35.52 23.41
N VAL A 568 43.29 -36.18 23.59
CA VAL A 568 42.72 -36.53 24.90
C VAL A 568 41.57 -37.50 24.68
N SER A 569 41.81 -38.75 25.03
CA SER A 569 40.78 -39.73 25.35
C SER A 569 40.02 -39.28 26.58
N ALA A 570 38.87 -38.73 26.41
CA ALA A 570 37.82 -38.67 27.42
C ALA A 570 36.48 -38.87 26.68
N GLY A 571 35.83 -39.97 27.00
CA GLY A 571 34.64 -40.41 26.31
C GLY A 571 33.58 -39.36 26.22
N GLU A 572 32.92 -39.43 25.07
CA GLU A 572 31.59 -38.92 24.78
C GLU A 572 31.18 -37.60 25.44
N PHE A 573 31.71 -36.49 24.97
CA PHE A 573 31.10 -35.21 25.19
C PHE A 573 30.50 -34.69 23.89
N THR A 574 29.30 -35.11 23.58
CA THR A 574 28.49 -34.52 22.53
C THR A 574 27.87 -33.23 23.05
N LEU A 575 28.41 -32.08 22.67
CA LEU A 575 27.73 -30.80 22.78
C LEU A 575 26.56 -30.80 21.78
N LYS A 576 25.44 -31.35 22.16
CA LYS A 576 24.17 -31.01 21.54
C LYS A 576 23.87 -29.56 21.92
N THR A 577 23.99 -28.63 20.96
CA THR A 577 23.40 -27.32 21.05
C THR A 577 21.88 -27.52 20.89
N PRO A 578 21.06 -27.28 21.90
CA PRO A 578 19.64 -27.19 21.67
C PRO A 578 19.39 -25.76 21.16
N LEU A 579 19.12 -25.62 19.87
CA LEU A 579 18.17 -24.61 19.44
C LEU A 579 16.82 -25.04 20.01
N GLN A 580 16.56 -24.73 21.26
CA GLN A 580 15.20 -24.77 21.78
C GLN A 580 14.43 -23.61 21.18
N GLU A 581 13.63 -23.95 20.18
CA GLU A 581 12.37 -23.28 19.96
C GLU A 581 11.55 -23.47 21.25
N ILE A 582 11.56 -22.47 22.12
CA ILE A 582 10.60 -22.41 23.21
C ILE A 582 9.32 -21.81 22.61
N GLY A 583 8.51 -22.68 21.99
CA GLY A 583 7.09 -22.50 21.89
C GLY A 583 6.50 -23.00 23.20
N GLY A 584 6.09 -22.12 24.07
CA GLY A 584 5.47 -22.48 25.34
C GLY A 584 4.73 -21.28 25.92
N SER A 585 3.43 -21.36 25.83
CA SER A 585 2.38 -20.62 26.53
C SER A 585 2.76 -20.20 27.94
N ASP A 586 2.32 -18.99 28.32
CA ASP A 586 2.05 -18.44 29.65
C ASP A 586 3.10 -17.53 30.33
N GLU A 587 4.25 -17.25 29.74
CA GLU A 587 5.23 -16.35 30.39
C GLU A 587 5.08 -14.86 30.10
N LEU A 588 4.31 -14.49 29.08
CA LEU A 588 4.17 -13.11 28.58
C LEU A 588 2.73 -12.73 28.29
N ILE A 589 2.30 -11.59 28.83
CA ILE A 589 1.02 -10.96 28.48
C ILE A 589 1.32 -9.86 27.47
N ILE A 590 0.79 -10.02 26.26
CA ILE A 590 0.92 -9.08 25.16
C ILE A 590 -0.47 -8.51 24.90
N ASP A 591 -0.65 -7.23 25.17
CA ASP A 591 -1.91 -6.48 25.12
C ASP A 591 -3.12 -7.19 25.80
N GLN A 592 -4.08 -6.45 26.34
CA GLN A 592 -5.12 -7.01 27.23
C GLN A 592 -6.01 -8.11 26.64
N ASN A 593 -5.87 -8.43 25.32
CA ASN A 593 -6.74 -9.37 24.60
C ASN A 593 -6.02 -10.43 23.76
N LEU A 594 -4.69 -10.59 23.86
CA LEU A 594 -3.93 -11.56 23.06
C LEU A 594 -3.32 -12.63 23.96
N THR A 595 -4.03 -13.72 24.18
CA THR A 595 -3.50 -14.95 24.78
C THR A 595 -3.19 -15.97 23.68
N GLY A 596 -2.04 -16.66 23.76
CA GLY A 596 -1.69 -17.74 22.85
C GLY A 596 -1.03 -17.33 21.51
N VAL A 597 -0.39 -16.17 21.46
CA VAL A 597 0.33 -15.71 20.24
C VAL A 597 1.81 -16.08 20.33
N ASP A 598 2.33 -16.72 19.29
CA ASP A 598 3.75 -17.03 19.17
C ASP A 598 4.60 -15.75 19.17
N TYR A 599 5.55 -15.67 20.08
CA TYR A 599 6.51 -14.58 20.16
C TYR A 599 7.96 -15.08 20.17
N LYS A 600 8.88 -14.19 19.79
CA LYS A 600 10.33 -14.45 19.85
C LYS A 600 11.02 -13.32 20.58
N LEU A 601 11.97 -13.65 21.44
CA LEU A 601 12.83 -12.65 22.08
C LEU A 601 13.79 -12.03 21.05
N ALA A 602 13.94 -10.71 21.08
CA ALA A 602 14.77 -10.00 20.12
C ALA A 602 16.26 -10.19 20.40
N LYS A 603 17.01 -10.66 19.42
CA LYS A 603 18.45 -10.89 19.52
C LYS A 603 19.29 -9.62 19.69
N CYS A 604 18.74 -8.43 19.35
CA CYS A 604 19.45 -7.15 19.47
C CYS A 604 19.53 -6.62 20.90
N CYS A 605 18.73 -7.14 21.82
CA CYS A 605 18.68 -6.68 23.21
C CYS A 605 18.49 -7.81 24.25
N ASN A 606 18.25 -9.03 23.80
CA ASN A 606 18.11 -10.25 24.63
C ASN A 606 17.32 -9.99 25.92
N PRO A 607 16.01 -9.69 25.85
CA PRO A 607 15.20 -9.42 27.04
C PRO A 607 15.13 -10.65 27.95
N ILE A 608 15.15 -10.42 29.26
CA ILE A 608 15.03 -11.44 30.28
C ILE A 608 13.90 -11.09 31.25
N PHE A 609 13.47 -12.05 32.06
CA PHE A 609 12.44 -11.83 33.05
C PHE A 609 12.81 -10.68 33.99
N GLY A 610 11.89 -9.71 34.15
CA GLY A 610 12.06 -8.50 34.94
C GLY A 610 12.56 -7.28 34.14
N ASP A 611 12.98 -7.40 32.87
CA ASP A 611 13.23 -6.24 32.01
C ASP A 611 11.89 -5.53 31.65
N ASP A 612 11.93 -4.20 31.54
CA ASP A 612 10.83 -3.45 30.91
C ASP A 612 10.83 -3.73 29.41
N ILE A 613 9.71 -4.26 28.90
CA ILE A 613 9.62 -4.80 27.55
C ILE A 613 8.47 -4.21 26.75
N PHE A 614 8.60 -4.28 25.43
CA PHE A 614 7.53 -4.04 24.48
C PHE A 614 7.56 -5.07 23.35
N GLY A 615 6.40 -5.36 22.78
CA GLY A 615 6.27 -6.21 21.61
C GLY A 615 6.39 -5.37 20.33
N PHE A 616 7.12 -5.87 19.36
CA PHE A 616 7.19 -5.30 18.03
C PHE A 616 6.65 -6.29 17.01
N VAL A 617 5.58 -5.92 16.29
CA VAL A 617 4.97 -6.77 15.25
C VAL A 617 5.84 -6.74 14.00
N SER A 618 6.38 -7.90 13.63
CA SER A 618 7.17 -8.10 12.41
C SER A 618 6.50 -9.10 11.48
N SER A 619 6.97 -9.20 10.23
CA SER A 619 6.51 -10.22 9.27
C SER A 619 6.74 -11.67 9.71
N GLN A 620 7.60 -11.87 10.72
CA GLN A 620 7.93 -13.18 11.31
C GLN A 620 7.27 -13.42 12.67
N GLY A 621 6.23 -12.66 13.02
CA GLY A 621 5.57 -12.70 14.32
C GLY A 621 5.99 -11.56 15.25
N ILE A 622 5.59 -11.66 16.53
CA ILE A 622 5.88 -10.65 17.54
C ILE A 622 7.29 -10.85 18.08
N LYS A 623 8.11 -9.79 18.04
CA LYS A 623 9.44 -9.77 18.65
C LYS A 623 9.40 -8.91 19.93
N ILE A 624 9.84 -9.49 21.04
CA ILE A 624 9.88 -8.79 22.32
C ILE A 624 11.22 -8.10 22.48
N HIS A 625 11.18 -6.78 22.66
CA HIS A 625 12.33 -5.93 22.89
C HIS A 625 12.32 -5.32 24.29
N ARG A 626 13.49 -4.96 24.80
CA ARG A 626 13.60 -4.11 26.00
C ARG A 626 13.30 -2.66 25.62
N VAL A 627 12.71 -1.90 26.55
CA VAL A 627 12.48 -0.46 26.38
C VAL A 627 13.79 0.30 26.12
N ASN A 628 14.87 -0.13 26.76
CA ASN A 628 16.23 0.43 26.61
C ASN A 628 17.03 -0.20 25.45
N CYS A 629 16.39 -0.82 24.48
CA CYS A 629 17.05 -1.37 23.30
C CYS A 629 17.66 -0.24 22.45
N PRO A 630 18.88 -0.40 21.90
CA PRO A 630 19.47 0.60 21.00
C PRO A 630 18.58 0.93 19.80
N ASN A 631 17.79 -0.03 19.33
CA ASN A 631 16.85 0.16 18.22
C ASN A 631 15.47 0.68 18.67
N ALA A 632 15.22 0.83 19.98
CA ALA A 632 13.91 1.23 20.50
C ALA A 632 13.51 2.61 19.97
N HIS A 633 14.42 3.58 20.02
CA HIS A 633 14.15 4.95 19.54
C HIS A 633 13.67 4.96 18.08
N ASP A 634 14.35 4.23 17.19
CA ASP A 634 13.97 4.12 15.78
C ASP A 634 12.63 3.37 15.61
N LEU A 635 12.40 2.34 16.42
CA LEU A 635 11.16 1.57 16.39
C LEU A 635 9.98 2.41 16.85
N PHE A 636 10.14 3.21 17.91
CA PHE A 636 9.09 4.10 18.41
C PHE A 636 8.82 5.27 17.48
N SER A 637 9.87 5.89 16.89
CA SER A 637 9.73 7.06 16.04
C SER A 637 9.19 6.72 14.64
N ARG A 638 9.64 5.59 14.05
CA ARG A 638 9.28 5.22 12.68
C ARG A 638 8.11 4.24 12.61
N PHE A 639 7.93 3.40 13.64
CA PHE A 639 7.01 2.27 13.62
C PHE A 639 6.17 2.17 14.90
N GLY A 640 5.85 3.30 15.54
CA GLY A 640 5.10 3.33 16.79
C GLY A 640 3.77 2.55 16.75
N TYR A 641 3.13 2.47 15.59
CA TYR A 641 1.89 1.72 15.35
C TYR A 641 2.07 0.18 15.36
N ARG A 642 3.33 -0.33 15.33
CA ARG A 642 3.67 -1.77 15.45
C ARG A 642 4.07 -2.18 16.85
N ILE A 643 3.98 -1.25 17.78
CA ILE A 643 4.40 -1.48 19.15
C ILE A 643 3.20 -1.92 19.98
N LEU A 644 3.35 -3.06 20.64
CA LEU A 644 2.38 -3.62 21.55
C LEU A 644 2.93 -3.48 22.98
N LYS A 645 2.05 -3.19 23.94
CA LYS A 645 2.41 -3.27 25.36
C LYS A 645 2.62 -4.73 25.72
N ALA A 646 3.79 -5.04 26.27
CA ALA A 646 4.12 -6.37 26.74
C ALA A 646 4.57 -6.30 28.20
N ARG A 647 4.23 -7.31 28.98
CA ARG A 647 4.67 -7.47 30.38
C ARG A 647 4.86 -8.94 30.71
N TRP A 648 5.73 -9.23 31.63
CA TRP A 648 5.92 -10.57 32.15
C TRP A 648 4.71 -10.97 33.03
N SER A 649 4.22 -12.20 32.88
CA SER A 649 3.00 -12.67 33.59
C SER A 649 3.27 -13.37 34.89
N GLY A 650 4.47 -13.89 35.10
CA GLY A 650 4.85 -14.62 36.32
C GLY A 650 6.18 -15.33 36.16
N LYS A 651 6.73 -15.79 37.29
CA LYS A 651 8.02 -16.49 37.36
C LYS A 651 7.76 -17.98 37.08
N THR A 652 8.21 -18.52 35.98
CA THR A 652 8.30 -19.97 35.82
C THR A 652 9.65 -20.44 36.38
N SER A 653 9.62 -21.42 37.24
CA SER A 653 10.77 -21.91 38.01
C SER A 653 11.90 -22.57 37.24
N SER A 654 11.94 -22.44 35.88
CA SER A 654 12.92 -23.13 35.04
C SER A 654 13.53 -22.34 33.89
N SER A 655 13.26 -21.07 33.71
CA SER A 655 13.83 -20.30 32.59
C SER A 655 15.20 -19.72 32.93
N ASN A 656 16.26 -20.26 32.31
CA ASN A 656 17.62 -19.75 32.38
C ASN A 656 17.97 -18.93 31.13
N TYR A 657 18.24 -17.65 31.29
CA TYR A 657 18.59 -16.73 30.22
C TYR A 657 20.10 -16.58 30.08
N THR A 658 20.62 -16.60 28.85
CA THR A 658 22.05 -16.41 28.57
C THR A 658 22.34 -14.94 28.29
N ILE A 659 23.22 -14.32 29.07
CA ILE A 659 23.61 -12.91 28.98
C ILE A 659 25.12 -12.80 28.82
N VAL A 660 25.54 -11.81 28.03
CA VAL A 660 26.94 -11.44 27.91
C VAL A 660 27.19 -10.12 28.61
N LEU A 661 28.09 -10.13 29.59
CA LEU A 661 28.57 -8.95 30.30
C LEU A 661 29.94 -8.53 29.75
N ARG A 662 30.04 -7.26 29.37
CA ARG A 662 31.31 -6.64 29.02
C ARG A 662 31.91 -5.99 30.26
N VAL A 663 33.10 -6.40 30.63
CA VAL A 663 33.87 -5.88 31.76
C VAL A 663 35.11 -5.15 31.25
N ILE A 664 35.35 -3.94 31.71
CA ILE A 664 36.55 -3.15 31.38
C ILE A 664 37.20 -2.73 32.71
N GLY A 665 38.50 -2.89 32.81
CA GLY A 665 39.25 -2.52 34.00
C GLY A 665 40.75 -2.41 33.78
N ASN A 666 41.48 -2.16 34.87
CA ASN A 666 42.94 -2.18 34.87
C ASN A 666 43.43 -3.63 34.95
N ASP A 667 44.41 -3.96 34.11
CA ASP A 667 45.04 -5.30 34.14
C ASP A 667 45.88 -5.45 35.41
N GLN A 668 45.30 -6.17 36.39
CA GLN A 668 45.95 -6.47 37.68
C GLN A 668 46.11 -7.97 37.82
N LEU A 669 47.22 -8.39 38.47
CA LEU A 669 47.40 -9.79 38.79
C LEU A 669 46.18 -10.38 39.51
N ASN A 670 45.69 -11.52 39.04
CA ASN A 670 44.55 -12.27 39.59
C ASN A 670 43.17 -11.65 39.34
N ILE A 671 43.00 -10.61 38.51
CA ILE A 671 41.67 -10.01 38.26
C ILE A 671 40.65 -11.03 37.73
N VAL A 672 41.08 -11.94 36.84
CA VAL A 672 40.27 -13.02 36.28
C VAL A 672 39.82 -14.00 37.37
N ALA A 673 40.73 -14.40 38.24
CA ALA A 673 40.42 -15.30 39.37
C ALA A 673 39.43 -14.67 40.36
N ASN A 674 39.57 -13.37 40.61
CA ASN A 674 38.62 -12.64 41.48
C ASN A 674 37.22 -12.55 40.87
N LEU A 675 37.10 -12.25 39.56
CA LEU A 675 35.85 -12.24 38.85
C LEU A 675 35.16 -13.61 38.83
N MET A 676 35.95 -14.68 38.55
CA MET A 676 35.47 -16.06 38.59
C MET A 676 34.99 -16.48 39.99
N SER A 677 35.74 -16.13 41.04
CA SER A 677 35.40 -16.46 42.43
C SER A 677 34.06 -15.83 42.87
N ILE A 678 33.75 -14.62 42.37
CA ILE A 678 32.48 -13.98 42.69
C ILE A 678 31.34 -14.68 41.94
N ILE A 679 31.48 -14.95 40.66
CA ILE A 679 30.45 -15.61 39.84
C ILE A 679 30.13 -17.01 40.39
N SER A 680 31.17 -17.76 40.79
CA SER A 680 31.02 -19.13 41.33
C SER A 680 30.34 -19.19 42.70
N LYS A 681 30.31 -18.08 43.46
CA LYS A 681 29.66 -17.99 44.77
C LYS A 681 28.20 -17.53 44.71
N GLU A 682 27.72 -17.15 43.50
CA GLU A 682 26.34 -16.69 43.32
C GLU A 682 25.44 -17.88 43.04
N ASP A 683 24.49 -18.12 43.92
CA ASP A 683 23.48 -19.16 43.72
C ASP A 683 22.55 -18.81 42.54
N GLY A 684 22.36 -19.78 41.66
CA GLY A 684 21.50 -19.63 40.48
C GLY A 684 22.15 -18.92 39.27
N VAL A 685 23.48 -18.60 39.34
CA VAL A 685 24.23 -18.05 38.24
C VAL A 685 25.23 -19.11 37.75
N GLN A 686 25.12 -19.44 36.45
CA GLN A 686 26.08 -20.36 35.83
C GLN A 686 26.93 -19.62 34.79
N MET A 687 28.24 -19.71 34.91
CA MET A 687 29.16 -19.16 33.92
C MET A 687 29.33 -20.13 32.75
N ARG A 688 29.17 -19.65 31.52
CA ARG A 688 29.39 -20.43 30.30
C ARG A 688 30.74 -20.19 29.65
N SER A 689 31.16 -18.93 29.58
CA SER A 689 32.45 -18.58 28.99
C SER A 689 32.96 -17.25 29.56
N ILE A 690 34.26 -17.10 29.56
CA ILE A 690 34.95 -15.84 29.84
C ILE A 690 36.07 -15.67 28.80
N THR A 691 36.09 -14.50 28.17
CA THR A 691 37.14 -14.09 27.23
C THR A 691 37.67 -12.75 27.69
N ILE A 692 38.99 -12.65 27.91
CA ILE A 692 39.61 -11.40 28.38
C ILE A 692 40.80 -11.12 27.46
N ASP A 693 40.83 -9.91 26.92
CA ASP A 693 41.91 -9.35 26.13
C ASP A 693 42.55 -8.21 26.93
N SER A 694 43.87 -8.27 27.14
CA SER A 694 44.62 -7.24 27.84
C SER A 694 45.54 -6.50 26.87
N ASN A 695 45.51 -5.16 26.91
CA ASN A 695 46.39 -4.30 26.15
C ASN A 695 46.67 -3.00 26.94
N ASP A 696 47.94 -2.57 26.98
CA ASP A 696 48.41 -1.31 27.59
C ASP A 696 47.92 -1.06 29.04
N GLY A 697 47.94 -2.11 29.89
CA GLY A 697 47.56 -2.02 31.30
C GLY A 697 46.06 -1.93 31.57
N LEU A 698 45.27 -2.09 30.53
CA LEU A 698 43.81 -2.21 30.62
C LEU A 698 43.39 -3.58 30.09
N PHE A 699 42.31 -4.14 30.68
CA PHE A 699 41.68 -5.31 30.11
C PHE A 699 40.24 -5.03 29.68
N GLN A 700 39.83 -5.71 28.67
CA GLN A 700 38.43 -5.80 28.26
C GLN A 700 38.06 -7.28 28.19
N GLY A 701 36.96 -7.66 28.85
CA GLY A 701 36.52 -9.06 28.82
C GLY A 701 35.02 -9.16 28.55
N ASN A 702 34.63 -10.30 27.96
CA ASN A 702 33.23 -10.71 27.81
C ASN A 702 32.99 -11.94 28.68
N ILE A 703 32.04 -11.86 29.59
CA ILE A 703 31.64 -12.94 30.49
C ILE A 703 30.22 -13.37 30.11
N THR A 704 30.07 -14.62 29.68
CA THR A 704 28.76 -15.18 29.37
C THR A 704 28.24 -15.94 30.59
N VAL A 705 27.10 -15.49 31.12
CA VAL A 705 26.44 -16.10 32.27
C VAL A 705 25.03 -16.53 31.96
N MET A 706 24.55 -17.55 32.64
CA MET A 706 23.16 -17.97 32.65
C MET A 706 22.55 -17.61 34.02
N LEU A 707 21.40 -16.96 34.00
CA LEU A 707 20.67 -16.54 35.21
C LEU A 707 19.16 -16.45 34.94
N GLY A 708 18.35 -16.40 36.02
CA GLY A 708 16.92 -16.49 35.94
C GLY A 708 16.18 -15.17 35.76
N ASP A 709 16.72 -14.03 36.23
CA ASP A 709 16.01 -12.74 36.21
C ASP A 709 16.96 -11.53 36.31
N THR A 710 16.36 -10.31 36.14
CA THR A 710 17.08 -9.03 36.26
C THR A 710 17.62 -8.76 37.66
N SER A 711 16.95 -9.23 38.71
CA SER A 711 17.41 -8.98 40.09
C SER A 711 18.73 -9.70 40.38
N MET A 712 18.88 -10.93 39.89
CA MET A 712 20.14 -11.69 39.96
C MET A 712 21.23 -11.02 39.14
N LEU A 713 20.86 -10.50 37.95
CA LEU A 713 21.78 -9.77 37.08
C LEU A 713 22.33 -8.51 37.78
N ASP A 714 21.46 -7.71 38.35
CA ASP A 714 21.84 -6.47 39.01
C ASP A 714 22.71 -6.71 40.26
N GLN A 715 22.40 -7.73 41.04
CA GLN A 715 23.24 -8.16 42.15
C GLN A 715 24.62 -8.60 41.70
N LEU A 716 24.68 -9.42 40.64
CA LEU A 716 25.93 -9.86 40.04
C LEU A 716 26.77 -8.67 39.55
N ILE A 717 26.16 -7.76 38.78
CA ILE A 717 26.84 -6.56 38.28
C ILE A 717 27.37 -5.70 39.40
N LYS A 718 26.60 -5.52 40.49
CA LYS A 718 27.01 -4.75 41.69
C LYS A 718 28.23 -5.38 42.38
N LYS A 719 28.24 -6.70 42.53
CA LYS A 719 29.36 -7.45 43.14
C LYS A 719 30.61 -7.44 42.27
N LEU A 720 30.46 -7.67 40.98
CA LEU A 720 31.57 -7.61 40.04
C LEU A 720 32.15 -6.20 39.89
N ARG A 721 31.34 -5.15 40.01
CA ARG A 721 31.79 -3.76 40.03
C ARG A 721 32.58 -3.37 41.25
N ALA A 722 32.38 -4.07 42.37
CA ALA A 722 33.14 -3.87 43.61
C ALA A 722 34.53 -4.48 43.57
N VAL A 723 34.89 -5.28 42.56
CA VAL A 723 36.22 -5.86 42.38
C VAL A 723 37.26 -4.77 42.10
N LYS A 724 38.31 -4.72 42.91
CA LYS A 724 39.38 -3.75 42.74
C LYS A 724 40.04 -3.92 41.35
N GLY A 725 40.03 -2.84 40.55
CA GLY A 725 40.56 -2.86 39.19
C GLY A 725 39.47 -2.83 38.11
N VAL A 726 38.24 -3.16 38.38
CA VAL A 726 37.11 -3.04 37.44
C VAL A 726 36.68 -1.58 37.33
N LYS A 727 36.62 -1.04 36.12
CA LYS A 727 36.16 0.35 35.82
C LYS A 727 34.72 0.41 35.38
N SER A 728 34.32 -0.49 34.51
CA SER A 728 32.94 -0.51 34.03
C SER A 728 32.46 -1.92 33.72
N ILE A 729 31.17 -2.16 33.95
CA ILE A 729 30.49 -3.38 33.53
C ILE A 729 29.20 -2.98 32.82
N SER A 730 28.99 -3.53 31.67
CA SER A 730 27.78 -3.32 30.89
C SER A 730 27.28 -4.62 30.29
N ARG A 731 25.95 -4.76 30.21
CA ARG A 731 25.33 -5.86 29.50
C ARG A 731 25.50 -5.63 28.00
N LEU A 732 26.10 -6.58 27.30
CA LEU A 732 26.14 -6.57 25.85
C LEU A 732 24.79 -7.02 25.28
N ASN A 733 24.34 -6.28 24.30
CA ASN A 733 23.06 -6.56 23.63
C ASN A 733 23.21 -7.68 22.61
#